data_0964e83d593044f474b88ba29a47cf60
#
_entry.id   0964e83d593044f474b88ba29a47cf60
#
_cell.length_a   1.000
_cell.length_b   1.000
_cell.length_c   1.000
_cell.angle_alpha   90.00
_cell.angle_beta   90.00
_cell.angle_gamma   90.00
#
_symmetry.space_group_name_H-M   'P 1'
#
loop_
_entity.id
_entity.type
_entity.pdbx_description
1 polymer ?
#
loop_
_entity_poly.entity_id
_entity_poly.type
_entity_poly.pdbx_seq_one_letter_code
_entity_poly.pdbx_strand_id
1 'polypeptide(L)'
;MDKRYLQKRWAGECWSSMKFPREVVTAPEMDLWCRAMVQVVTHWPAQASLGSFKVDGHKLWEWRVVENRGRLYRQHGDQVEVYGHVRRGRYKYIRTSRSGKMRGNMATVEEGTSGTKKVCSVAPSPIRPIAPTDFLDVLRGWGQTWIWEDLEVTGGTDWLAHAIADNSLVAVTDGSYIKEHHPELCSAAFVLECTKGRGRLVGAFAEASVAANAYRGELLGLMAVHLLLLAVETVSPGLSGSATIYSDCIGALGRVAKLPPYRIPSRCRHSDILKTILVNCANLSFQREYLHVAAHQDDHTRWEDMSRAAQLNSACDAGAKAILRAQDVTNLPPQEVFPLEPICMFVEGKKMTSDTGAHIRYAAGRQIARSFFHQTSRMFTDAFDEVDWPHVHRTLNEEVPRLFQVWACKQVMNIAATNKNLSRRHRDGRCDKCPCCTIHVETASHVLLCPEAGRVEAFQLGTTALEQWLDEADTDPDLTDSIVEYVQRRGAITMEEAIIDAPPRFRHMALSQDKIGWRRFLEGMISAEITTIQRQHIAVNGSRMSLDKWCTGLITRLLEITHGQWLYRNYIVHDPVSGIIATARKEELLVEIERQRELGDAGLLEEDKYLAEVNLEEMSTSSGERHHYWLLAIQTARNHYALRAQREPQQMAQSDTTGEEGR
;
A
#
# COMPACT_ATOMS: atom_id res chain seq x y z
N MET A 1 18.80 -11.96 9.93
CA MET A 1 19.54 -10.68 10.01
C MET A 1 20.09 -10.53 11.43
N ASP A 2 21.42 -10.41 11.60
CA ASP A 2 22.02 -10.27 12.92
C ASP A 2 21.76 -8.85 13.48
N LYS A 3 21.42 -8.73 14.77
CA LYS A 3 21.19 -7.45 15.48
C LYS A 3 22.25 -6.38 15.19
N ARG A 4 23.48 -6.80 14.89
CA ARG A 4 24.61 -5.93 14.53
C ARG A 4 24.43 -5.18 13.22
N TYR A 5 23.58 -5.66 12.30
CA TYR A 5 23.32 -5.04 11.00
C TYR A 5 22.23 -3.96 11.04
N LEU A 6 21.52 -3.86 12.16
CA LEU A 6 20.50 -2.82 12.38
C LEU A 6 21.07 -1.55 13.01
N GLN A 7 22.39 -1.46 13.16
CA GLN A 7 23.03 -0.27 13.70
C GLN A 7 22.91 0.90 12.73
N LYS A 8 22.59 2.07 13.27
CA LYS A 8 22.37 3.35 12.57
C LYS A 8 23.43 3.68 11.50
N ARG A 9 24.68 3.30 11.75
CA ARG A 9 25.82 3.51 10.85
C ARG A 9 25.74 2.67 9.57
N TRP A 10 25.34 1.41 9.69
CA TRP A 10 25.18 0.52 8.53
C TRP A 10 24.01 0.91 7.65
N ALA A 11 22.85 1.26 8.23
CA ALA A 11 21.72 1.77 7.51
C ALA A 11 22.08 3.06 6.75
N GLY A 12 22.85 3.96 7.36
CA GLY A 12 23.38 5.16 6.71
C GLY A 12 24.35 4.87 5.57
N GLU A 13 25.25 3.89 5.73
CA GLU A 13 26.19 3.48 4.68
C GLU A 13 25.47 2.80 3.49
N CYS A 14 24.54 1.90 3.74
CA CYS A 14 23.73 1.30 2.69
C CYS A 14 22.91 2.34 1.93
N TRP A 15 22.30 3.28 2.64
CA TRP A 15 21.47 4.32 2.05
C TRP A 15 22.28 5.34 1.24
N SER A 16 23.44 5.72 1.73
CA SER A 16 24.34 6.65 1.02
C SER A 16 25.01 6.03 -0.20
N SER A 17 25.26 4.71 -0.19
CA SER A 17 25.90 4.00 -1.29
C SER A 17 24.96 3.72 -2.46
N MET A 18 23.66 3.74 -2.23
CA MET A 18 22.65 3.46 -3.25
C MET A 18 22.32 4.66 -4.11
N LYS A 19 23.12 5.65 -4.37
CA LYS A 19 22.80 6.83 -5.21
C LYS A 19 21.29 7.18 -5.28
N PHE A 20 20.57 6.92 -4.19
CA PHE A 20 19.20 7.37 -4.08
C PHE A 20 19.20 8.88 -4.06
N PRO A 21 18.22 9.51 -4.73
CA PRO A 21 18.06 10.92 -4.65
C PRO A 21 18.02 11.32 -3.17
N ARG A 22 18.64 12.45 -2.89
CA ARG A 22 18.75 13.09 -1.56
C ARG A 22 17.39 13.55 -1.02
N GLU A 23 16.41 12.70 -0.97
CA GLU A 23 15.47 12.78 0.13
C GLU A 23 16.20 12.13 1.29
N VAL A 24 16.89 12.94 2.00
CA VAL A 24 17.52 12.58 3.26
C VAL A 24 16.37 12.07 4.12
N VAL A 25 16.30 10.75 4.32
CA VAL A 25 15.52 10.20 5.41
C VAL A 25 15.99 10.99 6.61
N THR A 26 15.13 11.81 7.18
CA THR A 26 15.52 12.69 8.28
C THR A 26 16.03 11.83 9.43
N ALA A 27 16.97 12.33 10.22
CA ALA A 27 17.49 11.57 11.36
C ALA A 27 16.37 11.03 12.28
N PRO A 28 15.24 11.74 12.53
CA PRO A 28 14.06 11.21 13.23
C PRO A 28 13.37 10.04 12.51
N GLU A 29 13.23 10.08 11.19
CA GLU A 29 12.60 8.97 10.43
C GLU A 29 13.48 7.72 10.44
N MET A 30 14.79 7.87 10.29
CA MET A 30 15.74 6.78 10.41
C MET A 30 15.74 6.19 11.83
N ASP A 31 15.65 7.03 12.85
CA ASP A 31 15.58 6.60 14.26
C ASP A 31 14.27 5.87 14.55
N LEU A 32 13.15 6.33 13.99
CA LEU A 32 11.85 5.67 14.08
C LEU A 32 11.90 4.30 13.40
N TRP A 33 12.47 4.23 12.20
CA TRP A 33 12.65 2.99 11.45
C TRP A 33 13.56 2.01 12.20
N CYS A 34 14.69 2.47 12.71
CA CYS A 34 15.62 1.64 13.50
C CYS A 34 14.96 1.12 14.80
N ARG A 35 14.16 1.95 15.49
CA ARG A 35 13.42 1.52 16.69
C ARG A 35 12.34 0.49 16.33
N ALA A 36 11.58 0.70 15.28
CA ALA A 36 10.59 -0.26 14.80
C ALA A 36 11.24 -1.60 14.43
N MET A 37 12.33 -1.59 13.69
CA MET A 37 13.09 -2.79 13.33
C MET A 37 13.70 -3.48 14.55
N VAL A 38 14.28 -2.73 15.49
CA VAL A 38 14.81 -3.29 16.74
C VAL A 38 13.68 -3.91 17.57
N GLN A 39 12.55 -3.26 17.69
CA GLN A 39 11.40 -3.74 18.44
C GLN A 39 10.86 -5.04 17.84
N VAL A 40 10.75 -5.10 16.51
CA VAL A 40 10.36 -6.30 15.77
C VAL A 40 11.36 -7.45 16.01
N VAL A 41 12.66 -7.18 15.87
CA VAL A 41 13.71 -8.21 16.02
C VAL A 41 13.90 -8.67 17.47
N THR A 42 13.63 -7.81 18.47
CA THR A 42 13.82 -8.16 19.89
C THR A 42 12.67 -8.94 20.50
N HIS A 43 11.45 -8.78 19.96
CA HIS A 43 10.26 -9.48 20.45
C HIS A 43 9.89 -10.70 19.59
N TRP A 44 10.66 -10.99 18.56
CA TRP A 44 10.40 -12.06 17.62
C TRP A 44 11.16 -13.32 17.98
N PRO A 45 10.55 -14.51 17.76
CA PRO A 45 11.31 -15.76 17.80
C PRO A 45 12.49 -15.69 16.82
N ALA A 46 13.62 -16.26 17.18
CA ALA A 46 14.87 -16.19 16.41
C ALA A 46 14.78 -16.66 14.93
N GLN A 47 13.65 -17.22 14.53
CA GLN A 47 13.40 -17.80 13.22
C GLN A 47 12.49 -16.93 12.32
N ALA A 48 11.96 -15.81 12.79
CA ALA A 48 11.11 -14.98 11.96
C ALA A 48 11.94 -14.21 10.92
N SER A 49 11.68 -14.46 9.66
CA SER A 49 12.26 -13.73 8.54
C SER A 49 11.45 -12.46 8.28
N LEU A 50 12.10 -11.30 8.24
CA LEU A 50 11.48 -10.04 7.78
C LEU A 50 11.35 -9.98 6.26
N GLY A 51 11.63 -11.06 5.57
CA GLY A 51 11.68 -11.17 4.13
C GLY A 51 13.11 -11.29 3.60
N SER A 52 13.25 -11.37 2.29
CA SER A 52 14.52 -11.39 1.61
C SER A 52 14.89 -9.98 1.12
N PHE A 53 16.16 -9.66 1.24
CA PHE A 53 16.74 -8.45 0.68
C PHE A 53 17.66 -8.86 -0.45
N LYS A 54 17.30 -8.53 -1.69
CA LYS A 54 18.10 -8.81 -2.87
C LYS A 54 18.58 -7.49 -3.45
N VAL A 55 19.90 -7.30 -3.43
CA VAL A 55 20.55 -6.22 -4.17
C VAL A 55 21.13 -6.87 -5.41
N ASP A 56 20.56 -6.58 -6.57
CA ASP A 56 21.10 -7.12 -7.81
C ASP A 56 22.27 -6.26 -8.29
N GLY A 57 23.33 -6.91 -8.52
CA GLY A 57 24.56 -6.75 -9.27
C GLY A 57 25.15 -5.40 -9.62
N HIS A 58 24.52 -4.28 -9.44
CA HIS A 58 25.17 -3.00 -9.62
C HIS A 58 26.03 -2.64 -8.40
N LYS A 59 27.19 -3.20 -8.40
CA LYS A 59 28.45 -2.91 -7.77
C LYS A 59 28.44 -1.66 -6.88
N LEU A 60 27.71 -1.72 -5.80
CA LEU A 60 27.83 -0.69 -4.77
C LEU A 60 29.21 -0.72 -4.14
N TRP A 61 29.77 -1.92 -4.03
CA TRP A 61 31.11 -2.15 -3.52
C TRP A 61 31.79 -3.28 -4.27
N GLU A 62 32.87 -2.98 -4.99
CA GLU A 62 33.72 -3.97 -5.60
C GLU A 62 35.00 -4.13 -4.77
N TRP A 63 35.19 -5.30 -4.18
CA TRP A 63 36.41 -5.65 -3.51
C TRP A 63 37.34 -6.37 -4.47
N ARG A 64 38.58 -5.92 -4.56
CA ARG A 64 39.63 -6.60 -5.32
C ARG A 64 40.86 -6.81 -4.49
N VAL A 65 41.44 -8.02 -4.54
CA VAL A 65 42.66 -8.39 -3.86
C VAL A 65 43.80 -8.60 -4.85
N VAL A 66 44.94 -8.03 -4.52
CA VAL A 66 46.20 -8.29 -5.20
C VAL A 66 47.11 -9.01 -4.19
N GLU A 67 47.04 -10.34 -4.20
CA GLU A 67 47.67 -11.19 -3.17
C GLU A 67 49.18 -11.02 -3.13
N ASN A 68 49.88 -11.02 -4.27
CA ASN A 68 51.33 -10.86 -4.37
C ASN A 68 51.83 -9.48 -3.89
N ARG A 69 50.94 -8.49 -3.71
CA ARG A 69 51.28 -7.17 -3.16
C ARG A 69 50.70 -6.92 -1.80
N GLY A 70 49.95 -7.87 -1.24
CA GLY A 70 49.29 -7.72 0.07
C GLY A 70 48.33 -6.53 0.11
N ARG A 71 47.58 -6.25 -0.97
CA ARG A 71 46.68 -5.13 -1.07
C ARG A 71 45.26 -5.59 -1.34
N LEU A 72 44.32 -5.00 -0.60
CA LEU A 72 42.89 -5.14 -0.82
C LEU A 72 42.33 -3.76 -1.16
N TYR A 73 41.51 -3.68 -2.18
CA TYR A 73 40.92 -2.45 -2.69
C TYR A 73 39.41 -2.53 -2.61
N ARG A 74 38.77 -1.41 -2.27
CA ARG A 74 37.31 -1.23 -2.31
C ARG A 74 37.02 -0.01 -3.16
N GLN A 75 36.26 -0.17 -4.22
CA GLN A 75 35.83 0.96 -5.06
C GLN A 75 34.42 1.39 -4.73
N HIS A 76 34.22 2.68 -4.60
CA HIS A 76 32.92 3.30 -4.44
C HIS A 76 32.86 4.60 -5.28
N GLY A 77 32.19 4.53 -6.42
CA GLY A 77 32.22 5.63 -7.39
C GLY A 77 33.66 5.95 -7.82
N ASP A 78 34.04 7.20 -7.71
CA ASP A 78 35.38 7.68 -8.09
C ASP A 78 36.43 7.52 -6.99
N GLN A 79 36.05 6.97 -5.83
CA GLN A 79 36.95 6.76 -4.71
C GLN A 79 37.39 5.29 -4.59
N VAL A 80 38.65 5.09 -4.31
CA VAL A 80 39.24 3.78 -4.04
C VAL A 80 39.85 3.77 -2.65
N GLU A 81 39.31 2.96 -1.76
CA GLU A 81 39.90 2.67 -0.46
C GLU A 81 40.96 1.58 -0.61
N VAL A 82 42.09 1.77 0.03
CA VAL A 82 43.24 0.84 -0.01
C VAL A 82 43.47 0.27 1.38
N TYR A 83 43.55 -1.05 1.46
CA TYR A 83 43.81 -1.79 2.67
C TYR A 83 45.12 -2.61 2.52
N GLY A 84 45.95 -2.63 3.54
CA GLY A 84 47.18 -3.43 3.57
C GLY A 84 47.00 -4.71 4.33
N HIS A 85 47.68 -5.77 3.88
CA HIS A 85 47.70 -7.06 4.55
C HIS A 85 48.36 -6.95 5.94
N VAL A 86 47.72 -7.52 6.97
CA VAL A 86 48.24 -7.57 8.32
C VAL A 86 48.69 -8.98 8.64
N ARG A 87 47.80 -9.97 8.62
CA ARG A 87 48.10 -11.41 8.83
C ARG A 87 46.91 -12.29 8.44
N ARG A 88 47.16 -13.52 8.01
CA ARG A 88 46.15 -14.57 7.76
C ARG A 88 44.90 -14.07 6.96
N GLY A 89 45.12 -13.47 5.79
CA GLY A 89 44.06 -12.98 4.95
C GLY A 89 43.28 -11.78 5.53
N ARG A 90 43.80 -11.13 6.56
CA ARG A 90 43.21 -9.90 7.14
C ARG A 90 43.93 -8.66 6.63
N TYR A 91 43.14 -7.62 6.38
CA TYR A 91 43.61 -6.36 5.83
C TYR A 91 43.11 -5.21 6.70
N LYS A 92 43.93 -4.16 6.84
CA LYS A 92 43.59 -2.95 7.57
C LYS A 92 43.63 -1.75 6.63
N TYR A 93 42.72 -0.80 6.83
CA TYR A 93 42.65 0.44 6.05
C TYR A 93 43.96 1.21 6.10
N ILE A 94 44.39 1.72 4.94
CA ILE A 94 45.59 2.56 4.81
C ILE A 94 45.17 3.98 4.38
N ARG A 95 44.44 4.12 3.28
CA ARG A 95 44.10 5.42 2.68
C ARG A 95 42.97 5.34 1.69
N THR A 96 42.38 6.50 1.33
CA THR A 96 41.48 6.67 0.20
C THR A 96 42.18 7.45 -0.93
N SER A 97 42.00 7.02 -2.16
CA SER A 97 42.52 7.66 -3.36
C SER A 97 41.35 8.09 -4.27
N ARG A 98 41.45 9.25 -4.92
CA ARG A 98 40.40 9.80 -5.77
C ARG A 98 40.40 9.27 -7.20
N SER A 99 41.40 8.57 -7.65
CA SER A 99 41.43 7.97 -8.98
C SER A 99 42.42 6.81 -9.03
N GLY A 100 41.99 5.72 -9.63
CA GLY A 100 42.87 4.59 -9.90
C GLY A 100 42.11 3.43 -10.51
N LYS A 101 42.60 2.87 -11.61
CA LYS A 101 42.10 1.59 -12.10
C LYS A 101 42.46 0.52 -11.09
N MET A 102 41.45 -0.11 -10.48
CA MET A 102 41.69 -1.24 -9.59
C MET A 102 42.24 -2.44 -10.38
N ARG A 103 43.32 -3.01 -9.88
CA ARG A 103 43.91 -4.27 -10.37
C ARG A 103 43.67 -5.35 -9.32
N GLY A 104 43.60 -6.60 -9.71
CA GLY A 104 43.48 -7.75 -8.85
C GLY A 104 42.21 -8.55 -9.08
N ASN A 105 42.10 -9.67 -8.37
CA ASN A 105 40.99 -10.60 -8.45
C ASN A 105 39.85 -10.13 -7.55
N MET A 106 38.62 -10.37 -7.96
CA MET A 106 37.45 -10.09 -7.13
C MET A 106 37.52 -10.94 -5.85
N ALA A 107 37.14 -10.33 -4.72
CA ALA A 107 37.19 -10.99 -3.43
C ALA A 107 35.91 -10.76 -2.64
N THR A 108 35.47 -11.80 -1.94
CA THR A 108 34.44 -11.67 -0.92
C THR A 108 35.10 -11.33 0.42
N VAL A 109 34.60 -10.32 1.10
CA VAL A 109 35.22 -9.74 2.29
C VAL A 109 34.23 -9.66 3.43
N GLU A 110 34.65 -10.15 4.59
CA GLU A 110 33.91 -10.03 5.87
C GLU A 110 34.58 -9.01 6.79
N GLU A 111 33.78 -8.38 7.64
CA GLU A 111 34.33 -7.56 8.73
C GLU A 111 34.96 -8.43 9.81
N GLY A 112 36.24 -8.20 10.06
CA GLY A 112 36.96 -8.80 11.16
C GLY A 112 36.89 -7.96 12.45
N THR A 113 37.40 -8.50 13.51
CA THR A 113 37.55 -7.79 14.79
C THR A 113 38.48 -6.58 14.63
N SER A 114 38.19 -5.48 15.34
CA SER A 114 39.06 -4.27 15.39
C SER A 114 39.17 -3.53 14.05
N GLY A 115 38.09 -3.52 13.23
CA GLY A 115 38.06 -2.76 11.97
C GLY A 115 38.92 -3.36 10.85
N THR A 116 39.34 -4.62 10.99
CA THR A 116 40.03 -5.35 9.93
C THR A 116 39.05 -5.95 8.93
N LYS A 117 39.46 -6.10 7.67
CA LYS A 117 38.72 -6.81 6.62
C LYS A 117 39.37 -8.18 6.37
N LYS A 118 38.57 -9.23 6.34
CA LYS A 118 39.00 -10.60 6.08
C LYS A 118 38.53 -11.03 4.69
N VAL A 119 39.46 -11.41 3.83
CA VAL A 119 39.15 -12.03 2.55
C VAL A 119 38.73 -13.48 2.80
N CYS A 120 37.49 -13.82 2.40
CA CYS A 120 36.92 -15.14 2.59
C CYS A 120 37.05 -16.03 1.37
N SER A 121 36.92 -15.44 0.19
CA SER A 121 37.15 -16.13 -1.09
C SER A 121 37.70 -15.13 -2.12
N VAL A 122 38.50 -15.65 -3.04
CA VAL A 122 39.01 -14.91 -4.19
C VAL A 122 38.40 -15.57 -5.43
N ALA A 123 37.58 -14.84 -6.15
CA ALA A 123 37.07 -15.32 -7.42
C ALA A 123 38.25 -15.31 -8.44
N PRO A 124 38.40 -16.36 -9.25
CA PRO A 124 39.26 -16.26 -10.43
C PRO A 124 38.87 -15.01 -11.21
N SER A 125 39.85 -14.32 -11.82
CA SER A 125 39.52 -13.17 -12.69
C SER A 125 38.40 -13.59 -13.62
N PRO A 126 37.30 -12.87 -13.67
CA PRO A 126 36.23 -13.23 -14.59
C PRO A 126 36.92 -13.32 -15.97
N ILE A 127 36.81 -14.47 -16.61
CA ILE A 127 37.00 -14.59 -18.04
C ILE A 127 36.20 -13.40 -18.56
N ARG A 128 36.84 -12.46 -19.29
CA ARG A 128 36.10 -11.34 -19.88
C ARG A 128 34.88 -11.95 -20.51
N PRO A 129 33.64 -11.57 -20.09
CA PRO A 129 32.48 -12.07 -20.79
C PRO A 129 32.76 -11.77 -22.26
N ILE A 130 32.71 -12.77 -23.11
CA ILE A 130 32.65 -12.58 -24.55
C ILE A 130 31.51 -11.60 -24.72
N ALA A 131 31.75 -10.44 -25.33
CA ALA A 131 30.70 -9.46 -25.53
C ALA A 131 29.52 -10.20 -26.15
N PRO A 132 28.32 -10.12 -25.61
CA PRO A 132 27.18 -10.84 -26.15
C PRO A 132 27.07 -10.44 -27.62
N THR A 133 27.08 -11.44 -28.47
CA THR A 133 27.08 -11.24 -29.93
C THR A 133 25.67 -11.18 -30.49
N ASP A 134 24.70 -11.57 -29.69
CA ASP A 134 23.29 -11.62 -30.07
C ASP A 134 22.41 -10.92 -29.04
N PHE A 135 21.35 -10.26 -29.53
CA PHE A 135 20.34 -9.56 -28.76
C PHE A 135 19.61 -10.49 -27.77
N LEU A 136 19.24 -11.69 -28.21
CA LEU A 136 18.55 -12.67 -27.37
C LEU A 136 19.45 -13.20 -26.25
N ASP A 137 20.75 -13.31 -26.50
CA ASP A 137 21.72 -13.71 -25.46
C ASP A 137 21.87 -12.66 -24.36
N VAL A 138 21.75 -11.37 -24.72
CA VAL A 138 21.68 -10.28 -23.72
C VAL A 138 20.48 -10.46 -22.80
N LEU A 139 19.28 -10.68 -23.35
CA LEU A 139 18.06 -10.87 -22.58
C LEU A 139 18.16 -12.09 -21.66
N ARG A 140 18.64 -13.23 -22.16
CA ARG A 140 18.87 -14.45 -21.37
C ARG A 140 19.92 -14.21 -20.27
N GLY A 141 20.96 -13.45 -20.56
CA GLY A 141 22.05 -13.13 -19.63
C GLY A 141 21.60 -12.30 -18.42
N TRP A 142 20.46 -11.63 -18.47
CA TRP A 142 19.90 -10.89 -17.32
C TRP A 142 19.22 -11.78 -16.28
N GLY A 143 18.93 -13.05 -16.60
CA GLY A 143 18.51 -14.08 -15.66
C GLY A 143 17.06 -14.02 -15.18
N GLN A 144 16.31 -12.99 -15.54
CA GLN A 144 14.86 -12.87 -15.34
C GLN A 144 14.17 -12.93 -16.69
N THR A 145 13.81 -14.14 -17.11
CA THR A 145 13.32 -14.40 -18.49
C THR A 145 11.79 -14.31 -18.62
N TRP A 146 11.07 -14.28 -17.53
CA TRP A 146 9.60 -14.31 -17.51
C TRP A 146 8.92 -13.21 -18.33
N ILE A 147 9.56 -12.04 -18.51
CA ILE A 147 9.07 -10.96 -19.39
C ILE A 147 9.20 -11.33 -20.88
N TRP A 148 10.11 -12.24 -21.21
CA TRP A 148 10.51 -12.58 -22.57
C TRP A 148 10.10 -13.98 -23.01
N GLU A 149 9.32 -14.72 -22.20
CA GLU A 149 8.94 -16.10 -22.50
C GLU A 149 8.12 -16.20 -23.80
N ASP A 150 7.20 -15.26 -24.01
CA ASP A 150 6.34 -15.17 -25.18
C ASP A 150 6.87 -14.19 -26.24
N LEU A 151 8.20 -13.99 -26.33
CA LEU A 151 8.80 -13.07 -27.27
C LEU A 151 8.90 -13.70 -28.67
N GLU A 152 8.17 -13.11 -29.61
CA GLU A 152 8.20 -13.48 -31.02
C GLU A 152 9.03 -12.48 -31.82
N VAL A 153 9.98 -12.99 -32.63
CA VAL A 153 10.88 -12.16 -33.45
C VAL A 153 10.75 -12.56 -34.93
N THR A 154 10.43 -11.61 -35.76
CA THR A 154 10.36 -11.78 -37.21
C THR A 154 11.49 -10.96 -37.89
N GLY A 155 12.23 -11.55 -38.82
CA GLY A 155 13.30 -10.89 -39.54
C GLY A 155 14.67 -10.87 -38.83
N GLY A 156 14.88 -11.81 -37.88
CA GLY A 156 16.09 -11.85 -37.03
C GLY A 156 16.10 -10.70 -36.03
N THR A 157 17.27 -10.26 -35.54
CA THR A 157 17.40 -9.17 -34.54
C THR A 157 18.25 -7.99 -35.01
N ASP A 158 19.05 -8.17 -36.07
CA ASP A 158 19.97 -7.16 -36.58
C ASP A 158 19.27 -5.90 -37.09
N TRP A 159 18.03 -6.02 -37.53
CA TRP A 159 17.23 -4.89 -38.01
C TRP A 159 16.98 -3.83 -36.95
N LEU A 160 17.00 -4.19 -35.65
CA LEU A 160 16.74 -3.26 -34.54
C LEU A 160 17.74 -2.11 -34.51
N ALA A 161 19.03 -2.41 -34.58
CA ALA A 161 20.10 -1.40 -34.63
C ALA A 161 19.98 -0.52 -35.86
N HIS A 162 19.73 -1.11 -37.03
CA HIS A 162 19.52 -0.37 -38.27
C HIS A 162 18.28 0.50 -38.26
N ALA A 163 17.18 0.04 -37.62
CA ALA A 163 15.95 0.81 -37.50
C ALA A 163 16.11 2.03 -36.58
N ILE A 164 16.90 1.93 -35.50
CA ILE A 164 17.26 3.07 -34.66
C ILE A 164 18.11 4.05 -35.46
N ALA A 165 19.16 3.57 -36.14
CA ALA A 165 20.10 4.42 -36.85
C ALA A 165 19.42 5.26 -37.96
N ASP A 166 18.42 4.72 -38.62
CA ASP A 166 17.71 5.41 -39.69
C ASP A 166 16.33 5.98 -39.26
N ASN A 167 16.06 6.10 -37.94
CA ASN A 167 14.89 6.68 -37.33
C ASN A 167 13.57 6.01 -37.78
N SER A 168 13.61 4.71 -38.03
CA SER A 168 12.46 3.92 -38.50
C SER A 168 11.95 2.92 -37.44
N LEU A 169 12.47 2.95 -36.23
CA LEU A 169 12.00 2.10 -35.13
C LEU A 169 10.78 2.74 -34.45
N VAL A 170 9.70 2.00 -34.45
CA VAL A 170 8.47 2.32 -33.70
C VAL A 170 8.24 1.23 -32.68
N ALA A 171 7.97 1.63 -31.44
CA ALA A 171 7.55 0.78 -30.35
C ALA A 171 6.18 1.22 -29.84
N VAL A 172 5.27 0.28 -29.65
CA VAL A 172 3.93 0.53 -29.08
C VAL A 172 3.73 -0.41 -27.92
N THR A 173 3.12 0.06 -26.84
CA THR A 173 2.83 -0.75 -25.66
C THR A 173 1.52 -0.36 -25.04
N ASP A 174 0.87 -1.36 -24.45
CA ASP A 174 -0.39 -1.21 -23.73
C ASP A 174 -0.41 -2.14 -22.51
N GLY A 175 -1.16 -1.75 -21.47
CA GLY A 175 -1.34 -2.47 -20.23
C GLY A 175 -2.77 -2.91 -20.00
N SER A 176 -2.98 -4.04 -19.34
CA SER A 176 -4.31 -4.50 -18.96
C SER A 176 -4.42 -4.86 -17.49
N TYR A 177 -5.57 -4.55 -16.91
CA TYR A 177 -5.94 -4.89 -15.56
C TYR A 177 -7.44 -5.13 -15.46
N ILE A 178 -7.83 -6.32 -15.08
CA ILE A 178 -9.24 -6.72 -14.87
C ILE A 178 -9.37 -7.13 -13.39
N LYS A 179 -9.84 -6.20 -12.58
CA LYS A 179 -9.93 -6.37 -11.12
C LYS A 179 -10.77 -7.56 -10.71
N GLU A 180 -11.87 -7.79 -11.43
CA GLU A 180 -12.82 -8.88 -11.22
C GLU A 180 -12.19 -10.23 -11.52
N HIS A 181 -11.26 -10.28 -12.48
CA HIS A 181 -10.49 -11.50 -12.77
C HIS A 181 -9.55 -11.84 -11.63
N HIS A 182 -8.64 -10.92 -11.28
CA HIS A 182 -7.85 -11.02 -10.05
C HIS A 182 -7.25 -9.65 -9.65
N PRO A 183 -7.40 -9.20 -8.38
CA PRO A 183 -6.97 -7.86 -7.96
C PRO A 183 -5.45 -7.69 -7.84
N GLU A 184 -4.69 -8.77 -7.79
CA GLU A 184 -3.23 -8.75 -7.70
C GLU A 184 -2.56 -9.13 -9.04
N LEU A 185 -3.28 -9.05 -10.18
CA LEU A 185 -2.75 -9.43 -11.49
C LEU A 185 -2.92 -8.28 -12.48
N CYS A 186 -1.85 -7.93 -13.17
CA CYS A 186 -1.87 -7.02 -14.32
C CYS A 186 -0.93 -7.55 -15.42
N SER A 187 -1.11 -7.07 -16.63
CA SER A 187 -0.32 -7.51 -17.78
C SER A 187 0.10 -6.34 -18.64
N ALA A 188 1.04 -6.60 -19.52
CA ALA A 188 1.47 -5.68 -20.56
C ALA A 188 1.76 -6.44 -21.85
N ALA A 189 1.58 -5.77 -22.98
CA ALA A 189 2.03 -6.22 -24.26
C ALA A 189 2.77 -5.09 -24.98
N PHE A 190 3.66 -5.46 -25.89
CA PHE A 190 4.45 -4.53 -26.66
C PHE A 190 4.74 -5.06 -28.06
N VAL A 191 4.89 -4.13 -28.99
CA VAL A 191 5.31 -4.40 -30.35
C VAL A 191 6.41 -3.42 -30.72
N LEU A 192 7.53 -3.91 -31.23
CA LEU A 192 8.55 -3.11 -31.90
C LEU A 192 8.53 -3.45 -33.39
N GLU A 193 8.48 -2.44 -34.25
CA GLU A 193 8.38 -2.62 -35.69
C GLU A 193 9.27 -1.62 -36.43
N CYS A 194 9.91 -2.09 -37.50
CA CYS A 194 10.58 -1.20 -38.44
C CYS A 194 9.58 -0.67 -39.49
N THR A 195 9.36 0.64 -39.55
CA THR A 195 8.46 1.24 -40.55
C THR A 195 8.84 0.96 -42.00
N LYS A 196 10.08 0.48 -42.24
CA LYS A 196 10.57 0.05 -43.52
C LYS A 196 10.41 -1.46 -43.78
N GLY A 197 9.66 -2.16 -42.93
CA GLY A 197 9.32 -3.57 -43.11
C GLY A 197 10.46 -4.58 -42.89
N ARG A 198 11.57 -4.20 -42.21
CA ARG A 198 12.72 -5.07 -42.01
C ARG A 198 12.52 -6.16 -40.96
N GLY A 199 11.60 -5.90 -40.02
CA GLY A 199 11.33 -6.86 -38.95
C GLY A 199 10.32 -6.35 -37.94
N ARG A 200 9.88 -7.29 -37.13
CA ARG A 200 8.92 -7.05 -36.04
C ARG A 200 9.24 -7.92 -34.84
N LEU A 201 9.01 -7.37 -33.66
CA LEU A 201 9.16 -8.05 -32.40
C LEU A 201 7.87 -7.82 -31.58
N VAL A 202 7.31 -8.90 -31.04
CA VAL A 202 6.05 -8.87 -30.27
C VAL A 202 6.27 -9.63 -28.97
N GLY A 203 5.73 -9.15 -27.87
CA GLY A 203 5.73 -9.85 -26.60
C GLY A 203 4.60 -9.41 -25.69
N ALA A 204 4.21 -10.30 -24.82
CA ALA A 204 3.25 -10.04 -23.76
C ALA A 204 3.64 -10.81 -22.50
N PHE A 205 3.28 -10.29 -21.34
CA PHE A 205 3.55 -10.92 -20.04
C PHE A 205 2.59 -10.44 -18.98
N ALA A 206 2.41 -11.23 -17.94
CA ALA A 206 1.61 -10.88 -16.78
C ALA A 206 2.46 -10.81 -15.52
N GLU A 207 2.13 -9.91 -14.61
CA GLU A 207 2.76 -9.77 -13.29
C GLU A 207 1.74 -9.96 -12.18
N ALA A 208 2.04 -10.86 -11.25
CA ALA A 208 1.34 -10.94 -9.97
C ALA A 208 1.93 -9.91 -9.00
N SER A 209 1.14 -8.95 -8.53
CA SER A 209 1.61 -7.88 -7.64
C SER A 209 0.47 -7.34 -6.77
N VAL A 210 0.73 -7.13 -5.49
CA VAL A 210 -0.20 -6.42 -4.58
C VAL A 210 -0.47 -4.96 -5.02
N ALA A 211 0.37 -4.42 -5.92
CA ALA A 211 0.21 -3.09 -6.47
C ALA A 211 -0.40 -3.10 -7.89
N ALA A 212 -0.93 -4.24 -8.34
CA ALA A 212 -1.54 -4.37 -9.66
C ALA A 212 -2.68 -3.35 -9.85
N ASN A 213 -2.66 -2.69 -10.98
CA ASN A 213 -3.70 -1.79 -11.48
C ASN A 213 -3.39 -1.46 -12.94
N ALA A 214 -4.33 -0.84 -13.65
CA ALA A 214 -4.16 -0.47 -15.06
C ALA A 214 -2.87 0.35 -15.30
N TYR A 215 -2.63 1.37 -14.49
CA TYR A 215 -1.43 2.22 -14.62
C TYR A 215 -0.12 1.44 -14.43
N ARG A 216 -0.10 0.39 -13.59
CA ARG A 216 1.06 -0.49 -13.45
C ARG A 216 1.30 -1.29 -14.72
N GLY A 217 0.23 -1.81 -15.34
CA GLY A 217 0.32 -2.50 -16.63
C GLY A 217 0.98 -1.63 -17.70
N GLU A 218 0.55 -0.38 -17.83
CA GLU A 218 1.13 0.60 -18.75
C GLU A 218 2.64 0.83 -18.50
N LEU A 219 3.01 1.02 -17.24
CA LEU A 219 4.42 1.20 -16.86
C LEU A 219 5.27 -0.05 -17.12
N LEU A 220 4.70 -1.26 -16.95
CA LEU A 220 5.37 -2.52 -17.24
C LEU A 220 5.71 -2.65 -18.72
N GLY A 221 4.77 -2.32 -19.60
CA GLY A 221 5.00 -2.30 -21.04
C GLY A 221 6.08 -1.30 -21.44
N LEU A 222 6.03 -0.08 -20.91
CA LEU A 222 7.09 0.91 -21.13
C LEU A 222 8.44 0.43 -20.60
N MET A 223 8.50 -0.25 -19.44
CA MET A 223 9.73 -0.82 -18.92
C MET A 223 10.29 -1.89 -19.85
N ALA A 224 9.46 -2.80 -20.34
CA ALA A 224 9.88 -3.85 -21.26
C ALA A 224 10.49 -3.24 -22.54
N VAL A 225 9.82 -2.26 -23.16
CA VAL A 225 10.35 -1.54 -24.33
C VAL A 225 11.71 -0.91 -24.02
N HIS A 226 11.87 -0.23 -22.88
CA HIS A 226 13.15 0.39 -22.53
C HIS A 226 14.28 -0.62 -22.30
N LEU A 227 13.96 -1.77 -21.69
CA LEU A 227 14.96 -2.84 -21.52
C LEU A 227 15.35 -3.48 -22.85
N LEU A 228 14.40 -3.65 -23.79
CA LEU A 228 14.71 -4.10 -25.14
C LEU A 228 15.64 -3.11 -25.86
N LEU A 229 15.38 -1.81 -25.77
CA LEU A 229 16.25 -0.77 -26.30
C LEU A 229 17.65 -0.81 -25.66
N LEU A 230 17.74 -1.09 -24.36
CA LEU A 230 19.01 -1.29 -23.68
C LEU A 230 19.75 -2.54 -24.17
N ALA A 231 19.05 -3.62 -24.50
CA ALA A 231 19.64 -4.81 -25.07
C ALA A 231 20.27 -4.50 -26.46
N VAL A 232 19.57 -3.71 -27.28
CA VAL A 232 20.13 -3.23 -28.57
C VAL A 232 21.40 -2.39 -28.35
N GLU A 233 21.39 -1.43 -27.41
CA GLU A 233 22.58 -0.63 -27.09
C GLU A 233 23.74 -1.49 -26.56
N THR A 234 23.40 -2.59 -25.84
CA THR A 234 24.44 -3.52 -25.32
C THR A 234 25.14 -4.29 -26.41
N VAL A 235 24.42 -4.70 -27.48
CA VAL A 235 24.96 -5.40 -28.63
C VAL A 235 25.67 -4.42 -29.59
N SER A 236 25.09 -3.25 -29.78
CA SER A 236 25.55 -2.21 -30.70
C SER A 236 25.77 -0.88 -29.97
N PRO A 237 26.86 -0.73 -29.21
CA PRO A 237 27.09 0.46 -28.40
C PRO A 237 27.34 1.72 -29.21
N GLY A 238 26.78 2.85 -28.79
CA GLY A 238 27.04 4.15 -29.41
C GLY A 238 26.21 4.40 -30.66
N LEU A 239 25.03 3.78 -30.76
CA LEU A 239 24.09 4.04 -31.84
C LEU A 239 23.67 5.51 -31.85
N SER A 240 23.62 6.10 -33.05
CA SER A 240 22.98 7.38 -33.31
C SER A 240 21.62 7.16 -33.96
N GLY A 241 20.69 8.07 -33.73
CA GLY A 241 19.32 7.99 -34.27
C GLY A 241 18.25 8.08 -33.21
N SER A 242 17.07 7.54 -33.49
CA SER A 242 15.93 7.64 -32.58
C SER A 242 15.02 6.41 -32.63
N ALA A 243 14.30 6.21 -31.52
CA ALA A 243 13.18 5.29 -31.40
C ALA A 243 11.92 6.05 -30.97
N THR A 244 10.80 5.86 -31.67
CA THR A 244 9.51 6.46 -31.32
C THR A 244 8.69 5.46 -30.52
N ILE A 245 8.25 5.87 -29.31
CA ILE A 245 7.52 5.04 -28.34
C ILE A 245 6.11 5.58 -28.18
N TYR A 246 5.11 4.75 -28.43
CA TYR A 246 3.69 5.06 -28.29
C TYR A 246 3.08 4.31 -27.13
N SER A 247 2.15 4.95 -26.42
CA SER A 247 1.21 4.35 -25.47
C SER A 247 -0.03 5.25 -25.43
N ASP A 248 -1.17 4.71 -25.06
CA ASP A 248 -2.40 5.50 -24.85
C ASP A 248 -2.46 6.12 -23.45
N CYS A 249 -1.58 5.73 -22.54
CA CYS A 249 -1.49 6.29 -21.21
C CYS A 249 -0.60 7.54 -21.16
N ILE A 250 -1.19 8.73 -21.39
CA ILE A 250 -0.49 10.04 -21.30
C ILE A 250 0.26 10.19 -19.96
N GLY A 251 -0.36 9.71 -18.86
CA GLY A 251 0.23 9.78 -17.52
C GLY A 251 1.54 8.97 -17.39
N ALA A 252 1.57 7.76 -17.96
CA ALA A 252 2.75 6.90 -17.96
C ALA A 252 3.86 7.46 -18.88
N LEU A 253 3.53 7.83 -20.12
CA LEU A 253 4.46 8.49 -21.04
C LEU A 253 5.07 9.74 -20.44
N GLY A 254 4.23 10.66 -19.94
CA GLY A 254 4.69 11.91 -19.35
C GLY A 254 5.55 11.70 -18.09
N ARG A 255 5.31 10.60 -17.36
CA ARG A 255 6.12 10.24 -16.20
C ARG A 255 7.48 9.72 -16.61
N VAL A 256 7.55 8.84 -17.60
CA VAL A 256 8.81 8.26 -18.10
C VAL A 256 9.62 9.31 -18.84
N ALA A 257 9.03 10.11 -19.72
CA ALA A 257 9.71 11.17 -20.48
C ALA A 257 10.32 12.26 -19.58
N LYS A 258 9.67 12.54 -18.45
CA LYS A 258 10.08 13.59 -17.49
C LYS A 258 10.89 13.05 -16.31
N LEU A 259 11.31 11.79 -16.32
CA LEU A 259 12.12 11.26 -15.24
C LEU A 259 13.38 12.11 -15.09
N PRO A 260 13.51 12.87 -14.00
CA PRO A 260 14.74 13.60 -13.76
C PRO A 260 15.83 12.60 -13.40
N PRO A 261 17.08 12.84 -13.80
CA PRO A 261 18.16 11.87 -13.70
C PRO A 261 18.42 11.30 -12.30
N TYR A 262 17.73 11.72 -11.25
CA TYR A 262 18.02 11.21 -9.88
C TYR A 262 16.90 11.43 -8.85
N ARG A 263 15.61 11.55 -9.22
CA ARG A 263 14.57 11.83 -8.20
C ARG A 263 13.26 11.08 -8.40
N ILE A 264 13.23 9.81 -7.99
CA ILE A 264 11.97 9.12 -7.80
C ILE A 264 11.72 9.05 -6.28
N PRO A 265 10.71 9.75 -5.75
CA PRO A 265 10.38 9.72 -4.32
C PRO A 265 10.08 8.28 -3.85
N SER A 266 10.48 7.94 -2.63
CA SER A 266 10.22 6.61 -2.05
C SER A 266 8.74 6.29 -1.92
N ARG A 267 7.89 7.32 -1.80
CA ARG A 267 6.42 7.20 -1.78
C ARG A 267 5.79 7.16 -3.18
N CYS A 268 6.58 7.29 -4.23
CA CYS A 268 6.07 7.22 -5.59
C CYS A 268 5.51 5.82 -5.86
N ARG A 269 4.26 5.74 -6.28
CA ARG A 269 3.66 4.48 -6.72
C ARG A 269 4.46 3.92 -7.88
N HIS A 270 4.65 2.61 -7.91
CA HIS A 270 5.40 1.88 -8.93
C HIS A 270 6.87 2.35 -9.08
N SER A 271 7.48 2.76 -7.96
CA SER A 271 8.85 3.27 -7.94
C SER A 271 9.89 2.20 -8.35
N ASP A 272 9.58 0.93 -8.22
CA ASP A 272 10.36 -0.21 -8.70
C ASP A 272 10.54 -0.17 -10.22
N ILE A 273 9.45 -0.05 -10.97
CA ILE A 273 9.45 0.06 -12.43
C ILE A 273 10.20 1.33 -12.88
N LEU A 274 9.82 2.47 -12.34
CA LEU A 274 10.40 3.76 -12.71
C LEU A 274 11.90 3.83 -12.42
N LYS A 275 12.38 3.22 -11.34
CA LYS A 275 13.81 3.13 -11.01
C LYS A 275 14.53 2.20 -11.97
N THR A 276 13.91 1.08 -12.36
CA THR A 276 14.47 0.16 -13.33
C THR A 276 14.70 0.86 -14.66
N ILE A 277 13.72 1.61 -15.16
CA ILE A 277 13.88 2.41 -16.40
C ILE A 277 14.98 3.46 -16.21
N LEU A 278 14.92 4.26 -15.15
CA LEU A 278 15.85 5.37 -14.93
C LEU A 278 17.30 4.92 -14.84
N VAL A 279 17.58 3.89 -14.03
CA VAL A 279 18.97 3.46 -13.76
C VAL A 279 19.59 2.81 -14.99
N ASN A 280 18.82 2.03 -15.72
CA ASN A 280 19.33 1.24 -16.82
C ASN A 280 19.35 2.01 -18.16
N CYS A 281 18.40 2.91 -18.37
CA CYS A 281 18.19 3.56 -19.67
C CYS A 281 18.56 5.06 -19.67
N ALA A 282 19.14 5.57 -18.59
CA ALA A 282 19.58 6.97 -18.52
C ALA A 282 20.69 7.32 -19.54
N ASN A 283 21.49 6.33 -19.94
CA ASN A 283 22.69 6.51 -20.75
C ASN A 283 22.56 5.87 -22.14
N LEU A 284 21.35 5.64 -22.65
CA LEU A 284 21.18 5.21 -24.04
C LEU A 284 21.73 6.28 -24.99
N SER A 285 22.48 5.88 -25.98
CA SER A 285 23.19 6.79 -26.89
C SER A 285 22.31 7.47 -27.94
N PHE A 286 21.13 6.89 -28.21
CA PHE A 286 20.16 7.39 -29.18
C PHE A 286 18.96 8.09 -28.49
N GLN A 287 18.21 8.87 -29.25
CA GLN A 287 17.06 9.63 -28.76
C GLN A 287 15.81 8.73 -28.63
N ARG A 288 14.92 9.10 -27.70
CA ARG A 288 13.61 8.47 -27.51
C ARG A 288 12.54 9.55 -27.60
N GLU A 289 11.62 9.37 -28.52
CA GLU A 289 10.47 10.22 -28.69
C GLU A 289 9.23 9.51 -28.12
N TYR A 290 8.46 10.22 -27.31
CA TYR A 290 7.27 9.66 -26.64
C TYR A 290 6.03 10.32 -27.20
N LEU A 291 5.18 9.54 -27.85
CA LEU A 291 3.98 10.01 -28.52
C LEU A 291 2.75 9.29 -27.97
N HIS A 292 1.68 10.05 -27.77
CA HIS A 292 0.40 9.51 -27.37
C HIS A 292 -0.36 8.95 -28.57
N VAL A 293 -0.99 7.79 -28.40
CA VAL A 293 -1.97 7.21 -29.34
C VAL A 293 -3.32 7.16 -28.60
N ALA A 294 -4.42 7.47 -29.27
CA ALA A 294 -5.74 7.38 -28.63
C ALA A 294 -6.13 5.91 -28.43
N ALA A 295 -6.69 5.61 -27.24
CA ALA A 295 -7.18 4.28 -26.88
C ALA A 295 -8.42 3.89 -27.71
N HIS A 296 -8.67 2.58 -27.84
CA HIS A 296 -9.93 2.00 -28.35
C HIS A 296 -10.41 2.60 -29.68
N GLN A 297 -9.49 2.92 -30.59
CA GLN A 297 -9.88 3.47 -31.90
C GLN A 297 -10.61 2.44 -32.76
N ASP A 298 -10.36 1.14 -32.54
CA ASP A 298 -11.04 0.01 -33.18
C ASP A 298 -12.55 -0.09 -32.85
N ASP A 299 -13.01 0.52 -31.78
CA ASP A 299 -14.45 0.61 -31.47
C ASP A 299 -15.22 1.51 -32.43
N HIS A 300 -14.54 2.48 -33.09
CA HIS A 300 -15.18 3.55 -33.84
C HIS A 300 -14.61 3.75 -35.23
N THR A 301 -13.43 3.16 -35.53
CA THR A 301 -12.74 3.36 -36.82
C THR A 301 -12.43 1.99 -37.43
N ARG A 302 -12.64 1.87 -38.74
CA ARG A 302 -12.26 0.62 -39.43
C ARG A 302 -10.77 0.41 -39.38
N TRP A 303 -10.36 -0.84 -39.29
CA TRP A 303 -8.93 -1.22 -39.19
C TRP A 303 -8.05 -0.59 -40.28
N GLU A 304 -8.57 -0.55 -41.53
CA GLU A 304 -7.86 -0.01 -42.69
C GLU A 304 -7.68 1.50 -42.62
N ASP A 305 -8.58 2.20 -41.91
CA ASP A 305 -8.57 3.66 -41.77
C ASP A 305 -7.76 4.13 -40.55
N MET A 306 -7.34 3.20 -39.68
CA MET A 306 -6.55 3.50 -38.50
C MET A 306 -5.09 3.79 -38.86
N SER A 307 -4.45 4.71 -38.13
CA SER A 307 -3.00 4.89 -38.21
C SER A 307 -2.27 3.61 -37.80
N ARG A 308 -1.05 3.41 -38.31
CA ARG A 308 -0.27 2.22 -37.94
C ARG A 308 -0.04 2.12 -36.43
N ALA A 309 0.22 3.24 -35.74
CA ALA A 309 0.35 3.28 -34.28
C ALA A 309 -0.94 2.82 -33.58
N ALA A 310 -2.11 3.23 -34.07
CA ALA A 310 -3.41 2.80 -33.52
C ALA A 310 -3.65 1.30 -33.72
N GLN A 311 -3.34 0.77 -34.91
CA GLN A 311 -3.42 -0.67 -35.18
C GLN A 311 -2.52 -1.48 -34.23
N LEU A 312 -1.31 -1.01 -34.00
CA LEU A 312 -0.38 -1.66 -33.10
C LEU A 312 -0.83 -1.56 -31.62
N ASN A 313 -1.45 -0.42 -31.22
CA ASN A 313 -2.01 -0.26 -29.89
C ASN A 313 -3.17 -1.24 -29.63
N SER A 314 -4.13 -1.35 -30.57
CA SER A 314 -5.21 -2.35 -30.46
C SER A 314 -4.68 -3.79 -30.43
N ALA A 315 -3.61 -4.09 -31.14
CA ALA A 315 -2.94 -5.39 -31.05
C ALA A 315 -2.29 -5.61 -29.68
N CYS A 316 -1.69 -4.58 -29.08
CA CYS A 316 -1.12 -4.65 -27.72
C CYS A 316 -2.23 -4.82 -26.67
N ASP A 317 -3.35 -4.05 -26.75
CA ASP A 317 -4.50 -4.19 -25.87
C ASP A 317 -5.06 -5.64 -25.90
N ALA A 318 -5.28 -6.18 -27.09
CA ALA A 318 -5.72 -7.56 -27.26
C ALA A 318 -4.73 -8.57 -26.68
N GLY A 319 -3.42 -8.40 -26.90
CA GLY A 319 -2.35 -9.25 -26.38
C GLY A 319 -2.26 -9.19 -24.85
N ALA A 320 -2.33 -7.99 -24.28
CA ALA A 320 -2.30 -7.80 -22.82
C ALA A 320 -3.54 -8.43 -22.15
N LYS A 321 -4.72 -8.28 -22.72
CA LYS A 321 -5.96 -8.93 -22.23
C LYS A 321 -5.90 -10.46 -22.35
N ALA A 322 -5.35 -10.98 -23.44
CA ALA A 322 -5.23 -12.42 -23.68
C ALA A 322 -4.31 -13.09 -22.65
N ILE A 323 -3.10 -12.56 -22.45
CA ILE A 323 -2.16 -13.12 -21.47
C ILE A 323 -2.67 -12.99 -20.03
N LEU A 324 -3.41 -11.90 -19.70
CA LEU A 324 -4.04 -11.73 -18.39
C LEU A 324 -5.05 -12.83 -18.11
N ARG A 325 -5.95 -13.11 -19.07
CA ARG A 325 -7.01 -14.12 -18.95
C ARG A 325 -6.49 -15.56 -18.97
N ALA A 326 -5.32 -15.79 -19.54
CA ALA A 326 -4.67 -17.10 -19.58
C ALA A 326 -4.04 -17.50 -18.23
N GLN A 327 -3.90 -16.55 -17.27
CA GLN A 327 -3.30 -16.85 -15.97
C GLN A 327 -4.21 -17.70 -15.10
N ASP A 328 -3.63 -18.70 -14.43
CA ASP A 328 -4.33 -19.47 -13.39
C ASP A 328 -4.48 -18.61 -12.12
N VAL A 329 -5.68 -18.07 -11.93
CA VAL A 329 -6.03 -17.22 -10.78
C VAL A 329 -6.06 -17.98 -9.45
N THR A 330 -6.10 -19.30 -9.49
CA THR A 330 -6.11 -20.14 -8.27
C THR A 330 -4.72 -20.38 -7.73
N ASN A 331 -3.69 -20.24 -8.58
CA ASN A 331 -2.30 -20.46 -8.22
C ASN A 331 -1.40 -19.43 -8.93
N LEU A 332 -1.49 -18.18 -8.51
CA LEU A 332 -0.64 -17.14 -9.07
C LEU A 332 0.84 -17.42 -8.83
N PRO A 333 1.70 -17.16 -9.82
CA PRO A 333 3.13 -17.27 -9.61
C PRO A 333 3.60 -16.29 -8.53
N PRO A 334 4.68 -16.60 -7.80
CA PRO A 334 5.25 -15.65 -6.86
C PRO A 334 5.68 -14.39 -7.62
N GLN A 335 5.56 -13.24 -6.94
CA GLN A 335 5.95 -11.97 -7.54
C GLN A 335 7.44 -11.96 -7.90
N GLU A 336 7.75 -11.73 -9.17
CA GLU A 336 9.09 -11.80 -9.73
C GLU A 336 9.88 -10.49 -9.60
N VAL A 337 11.20 -10.62 -9.69
CA VAL A 337 12.12 -9.50 -9.83
C VAL A 337 12.20 -9.09 -11.29
N PHE A 338 12.29 -7.81 -11.60
CA PHE A 338 12.49 -7.36 -12.98
C PHE A 338 13.93 -7.59 -13.44
N PRO A 339 14.14 -7.79 -14.75
CA PRO A 339 15.48 -7.77 -15.30
C PRO A 339 16.17 -6.47 -14.91
N LEU A 340 17.41 -6.57 -14.45
CA LEU A 340 18.25 -5.44 -14.05
C LEU A 340 17.62 -4.51 -13.00
N GLU A 341 16.65 -4.99 -12.23
CA GLU A 341 16.06 -4.20 -11.14
C GLU A 341 17.14 -3.81 -10.12
N PRO A 342 17.38 -2.51 -9.89
CA PRO A 342 18.52 -2.07 -9.08
C PRO A 342 18.40 -2.46 -7.60
N ILE A 343 17.18 -2.53 -7.09
CA ILE A 343 16.86 -2.94 -5.70
C ILE A 343 15.48 -3.54 -5.67
N CYS A 344 15.39 -4.74 -5.12
CA CYS A 344 14.15 -5.42 -4.82
C CYS A 344 14.06 -5.76 -3.34
N MET A 345 12.92 -5.48 -2.70
CA MET A 345 12.68 -5.80 -1.31
C MET A 345 11.34 -6.55 -1.17
N PHE A 346 11.37 -7.63 -0.43
CA PHE A 346 10.16 -8.41 -0.13
C PHE A 346 9.85 -8.35 1.37
N VAL A 347 8.57 -8.20 1.69
CA VAL A 347 8.05 -8.29 3.05
C VAL A 347 6.95 -9.34 3.04
N GLU A 348 7.09 -10.37 3.87
CA GLU A 348 6.16 -11.50 3.93
C GLU A 348 5.90 -12.15 2.54
N GLY A 349 6.96 -12.26 1.73
CA GLY A 349 6.88 -12.82 0.38
C GLY A 349 6.33 -11.88 -0.70
N LYS A 350 5.85 -10.69 -0.33
CA LYS A 350 5.30 -9.68 -1.26
C LYS A 350 6.35 -8.62 -1.58
N LYS A 351 6.55 -8.36 -2.86
CA LYS A 351 7.48 -7.34 -3.37
C LYS A 351 6.98 -5.94 -3.02
N MET A 352 7.87 -5.10 -2.52
CA MET A 352 7.55 -3.72 -2.23
C MET A 352 7.78 -2.84 -3.45
N THR A 353 6.71 -2.26 -3.95
CA THR A 353 6.70 -1.43 -5.17
C THR A 353 6.68 0.08 -4.87
N SER A 354 6.31 0.43 -3.62
CA SER A 354 6.23 1.82 -3.14
C SER A 354 6.19 1.84 -1.62
N ASP A 355 6.25 3.02 -1.02
CA ASP A 355 6.09 3.30 0.43
C ASP A 355 6.59 2.18 1.38
N THR A 356 7.84 1.84 1.22
CA THR A 356 8.55 0.83 2.03
C THR A 356 8.26 0.97 3.52
N GLY A 357 8.18 2.20 4.02
CA GLY A 357 7.92 2.46 5.45
C GLY A 357 6.52 2.05 5.89
N ALA A 358 5.50 2.23 5.06
CA ALA A 358 4.14 1.80 5.37
C ALA A 358 4.05 0.27 5.39
N HIS A 359 4.60 -0.40 4.38
CA HIS A 359 4.61 -1.87 4.31
C HIS A 359 5.35 -2.52 5.50
N ILE A 360 6.50 -1.98 5.89
CA ILE A 360 7.23 -2.48 7.07
C ILE A 360 6.41 -2.26 8.34
N ARG A 361 5.78 -1.09 8.52
CA ARG A 361 4.92 -0.83 9.68
C ARG A 361 3.71 -1.76 9.71
N TYR A 362 3.09 -2.02 8.56
CA TYR A 362 1.97 -2.95 8.46
C TYR A 362 2.39 -4.37 8.84
N ALA A 363 3.46 -4.90 8.25
CA ALA A 363 3.96 -6.22 8.55
C ALA A 363 4.37 -6.37 10.03
N ALA A 364 5.08 -5.37 10.57
CA ALA A 364 5.45 -5.34 11.99
C ALA A 364 4.21 -5.28 12.89
N GLY A 365 3.24 -4.42 12.57
CA GLY A 365 1.99 -4.28 13.30
C GLY A 365 1.15 -5.56 13.28
N ARG A 366 1.05 -6.21 12.12
CA ARG A 366 0.34 -7.49 11.96
C ARG A 366 0.92 -8.57 12.87
N GLN A 367 2.23 -8.69 12.93
CA GLN A 367 2.88 -9.69 13.78
C GLN A 367 2.72 -9.39 15.28
N ILE A 368 2.78 -8.12 15.66
CA ILE A 368 2.50 -7.71 17.05
C ILE A 368 1.05 -8.06 17.41
N ALA A 369 0.11 -7.74 16.54
CA ALA A 369 -1.31 -8.07 16.73
C ALA A 369 -1.52 -9.60 16.82
N ARG A 370 -0.93 -10.38 15.90
CA ARG A 370 -0.99 -11.84 15.91
C ARG A 370 -0.50 -12.43 17.22
N SER A 371 0.67 -11.98 17.68
CA SER A 371 1.24 -12.41 18.96
C SER A 371 0.35 -12.00 20.15
N PHE A 372 -0.20 -10.80 20.14
CA PHE A 372 -1.08 -10.31 21.18
C PHE A 372 -2.38 -11.12 21.26
N PHE A 373 -3.03 -11.40 20.13
CA PHE A 373 -4.26 -12.20 20.10
C PHE A 373 -4.01 -13.60 20.60
N HIS A 374 -2.90 -14.23 20.23
CA HIS A 374 -2.51 -15.55 20.69
C HIS A 374 -2.20 -15.59 22.19
N GLN A 375 -1.31 -14.70 22.68
CA GLN A 375 -0.91 -14.67 24.09
C GLN A 375 -2.06 -14.33 25.04
N THR A 376 -3.04 -13.59 24.57
CA THR A 376 -4.22 -13.24 25.36
C THR A 376 -5.37 -14.24 25.18
N SER A 377 -5.12 -15.37 24.51
CA SER A 377 -6.10 -16.42 24.20
C SER A 377 -7.38 -15.89 23.54
N ARG A 378 -7.26 -14.85 22.72
CA ARG A 378 -8.40 -14.23 22.04
C ARG A 378 -8.64 -14.79 20.65
N MET A 379 -7.60 -15.29 20.01
CA MET A 379 -7.64 -15.92 18.70
C MET A 379 -6.39 -16.79 18.54
N PHE A 380 -6.55 -17.96 17.97
CA PHE A 380 -5.44 -18.82 17.59
C PHE A 380 -4.69 -18.20 16.39
N THR A 381 -3.44 -18.60 16.22
CA THR A 381 -2.58 -18.03 15.15
C THR A 381 -3.06 -18.37 13.74
N ASP A 382 -3.58 -19.56 13.55
CA ASP A 382 -4.18 -20.02 12.30
C ASP A 382 -5.47 -19.25 11.97
N ALA A 383 -6.34 -19.02 12.97
CA ALA A 383 -7.53 -18.20 12.82
C ALA A 383 -7.20 -16.73 12.46
N PHE A 384 -6.13 -16.19 13.04
CA PHE A 384 -5.67 -14.83 12.71
C PHE A 384 -5.25 -14.70 11.25
N ASP A 385 -4.61 -15.73 10.70
CA ASP A 385 -4.13 -15.73 9.32
C ASP A 385 -5.25 -15.92 8.29
N GLU A 386 -6.42 -16.46 8.68
CA GLU A 386 -7.62 -16.58 7.83
C GLU A 386 -8.36 -15.24 7.60
N VAL A 387 -8.15 -14.24 8.46
CA VAL A 387 -8.88 -12.96 8.40
C VAL A 387 -8.43 -12.11 7.22
N ASP A 388 -9.39 -11.48 6.53
CA ASP A 388 -9.15 -10.49 5.47
C ASP A 388 -8.70 -9.13 6.07
N TRP A 389 -7.50 -9.09 6.61
CA TRP A 389 -6.93 -7.90 7.25
C TRP A 389 -6.84 -6.67 6.33
N PRO A 390 -6.58 -6.79 5.02
CA PRO A 390 -6.57 -5.63 4.12
C PRO A 390 -7.89 -4.86 4.13
N HIS A 391 -9.03 -5.56 4.02
CA HIS A 391 -10.35 -4.91 4.04
C HIS A 391 -10.76 -4.44 5.44
N VAL A 392 -10.44 -5.20 6.50
CA VAL A 392 -10.62 -4.73 7.89
C VAL A 392 -9.85 -3.44 8.14
N HIS A 393 -8.59 -3.36 7.72
CA HIS A 393 -7.76 -2.16 7.85
C HIS A 393 -8.33 -0.97 7.09
N ARG A 394 -8.74 -1.18 5.84
CA ARG A 394 -9.36 -0.13 5.01
C ARG A 394 -10.64 0.38 5.64
N THR A 395 -11.57 -0.50 6.03
CA THR A 395 -12.83 -0.12 6.67
C THR A 395 -12.60 0.75 7.89
N LEU A 396 -11.72 0.31 8.80
CA LEU A 396 -11.47 1.04 10.04
C LEU A 396 -10.79 2.40 9.83
N ASN A 397 -10.01 2.59 8.76
CA ASN A 397 -9.27 3.83 8.55
C ASN A 397 -9.92 4.80 7.56
N GLU A 398 -10.71 4.30 6.61
CA GLU A 398 -11.23 5.09 5.50
C GLU A 398 -12.76 5.27 5.55
N GLU A 399 -13.50 4.25 6.02
CA GLU A 399 -14.96 4.24 5.93
C GLU A 399 -15.67 4.66 7.22
N VAL A 400 -15.06 4.44 8.39
CA VAL A 400 -15.73 4.71 9.66
C VAL A 400 -15.12 5.92 10.40
N PRO A 401 -15.95 6.72 11.11
CA PRO A 401 -15.46 7.86 11.87
C PRO A 401 -14.45 7.45 12.96
N ARG A 402 -13.52 8.33 13.30
CA ARG A 402 -12.45 8.08 14.27
C ARG A 402 -12.93 7.55 15.62
N LEU A 403 -14.04 8.09 16.14
CA LEU A 403 -14.58 7.63 17.42
C LEU A 403 -15.11 6.21 17.34
N PHE A 404 -15.74 5.86 16.23
CA PHE A 404 -16.21 4.50 15.95
C PHE A 404 -15.03 3.53 15.84
N GLN A 405 -13.97 3.89 15.12
CA GLN A 405 -12.73 3.13 15.03
C GLN A 405 -12.14 2.83 16.43
N VAL A 406 -12.06 3.85 17.29
CA VAL A 406 -11.55 3.69 18.67
C VAL A 406 -12.42 2.74 19.46
N TRP A 407 -13.74 2.84 19.32
CA TRP A 407 -14.68 1.92 19.97
C TRP A 407 -14.52 0.49 19.46
N ALA A 408 -14.48 0.26 18.15
CA ALA A 408 -14.29 -1.05 17.53
C ALA A 408 -13.00 -1.72 18.04
N CYS A 409 -11.88 -0.97 18.06
CA CYS A 409 -10.63 -1.47 18.61
C CYS A 409 -10.76 -1.87 20.10
N LYS A 410 -11.45 -1.07 20.92
CA LYS A 410 -11.68 -1.41 22.33
C LYS A 410 -12.55 -2.66 22.52
N GLN A 411 -13.54 -2.83 21.66
CA GLN A 411 -14.44 -4.00 21.65
C GLN A 411 -13.65 -5.26 21.32
N VAL A 412 -12.92 -5.26 20.23
CA VAL A 412 -12.06 -6.36 19.78
C VAL A 412 -11.02 -6.74 20.85
N MET A 413 -10.40 -5.75 21.47
CA MET A 413 -9.40 -5.93 22.53
C MET A 413 -9.98 -6.31 23.91
N ASN A 414 -11.30 -6.48 24.03
CA ASN A 414 -11.98 -6.70 25.30
C ASN A 414 -11.68 -5.64 26.38
N ILE A 415 -11.40 -4.42 25.98
CA ILE A 415 -11.14 -3.29 26.90
C ILE A 415 -12.23 -2.22 26.88
N ALA A 416 -13.31 -2.47 26.16
CA ALA A 416 -14.52 -1.62 26.24
C ALA A 416 -14.99 -1.47 27.68
N ALA A 417 -15.66 -0.36 27.98
CA ALA A 417 -16.09 0.00 29.34
C ALA A 417 -17.31 -0.81 29.80
N THR A 418 -17.24 -2.15 29.71
CA THR A 418 -18.24 -3.07 30.30
C THR A 418 -18.13 -3.05 31.82
N ASN A 419 -19.22 -3.37 32.53
CA ASN A 419 -19.23 -3.39 33.99
C ASN A 419 -18.17 -4.33 34.58
N LYS A 420 -17.89 -5.47 33.93
CA LYS A 420 -16.75 -6.34 34.28
C LYS A 420 -15.41 -5.62 34.21
N ASN A 421 -15.18 -4.85 33.17
CA ASN A 421 -13.93 -4.13 33.04
C ASN A 421 -13.82 -2.92 33.95
N LEU A 422 -14.96 -2.25 34.21
CA LEU A 422 -15.02 -1.11 35.11
C LEU A 422 -14.83 -1.55 36.57
N SER A 423 -15.46 -2.63 37.03
CA SER A 423 -15.29 -3.17 38.38
C SER A 423 -13.85 -3.58 38.66
N ARG A 424 -13.15 -4.17 37.66
CA ARG A 424 -11.73 -4.53 37.75
C ARG A 424 -10.80 -3.32 37.84
N ARG A 425 -11.15 -2.23 37.12
CA ARG A 425 -10.28 -1.02 37.03
C ARG A 425 -10.42 -0.16 38.29
N HIS A 426 -11.62 0.04 38.77
CA HIS A 426 -11.88 1.01 39.83
C HIS A 426 -11.79 0.42 41.23
N ARG A 427 -11.99 -0.91 41.41
CA ARG A 427 -11.94 -1.61 42.70
C ARG A 427 -12.81 -0.98 43.80
N ASP A 428 -13.91 -0.31 43.40
CA ASP A 428 -14.81 0.45 44.24
C ASP A 428 -16.08 -0.34 44.63
N GLY A 429 -16.05 -1.65 44.42
CA GLY A 429 -17.18 -2.54 44.73
C GLY A 429 -18.36 -2.44 43.77
N ARG A 430 -18.23 -1.70 42.65
CA ARG A 430 -19.30 -1.64 41.64
C ARG A 430 -19.65 -2.99 41.07
N CYS A 431 -20.94 -3.16 40.76
CA CYS A 431 -21.49 -4.38 40.18
C CYS A 431 -20.87 -4.67 38.81
N ASP A 432 -20.49 -5.91 38.55
CA ASP A 432 -19.98 -6.39 37.26
C ASP A 432 -21.08 -6.93 36.34
N LYS A 433 -22.36 -6.93 36.80
CA LYS A 433 -23.49 -7.45 36.02
C LYS A 433 -23.91 -6.55 34.88
N CYS A 434 -24.54 -7.16 33.89
CA CYS A 434 -25.12 -6.45 32.75
C CYS A 434 -26.22 -5.51 33.19
N PRO A 435 -26.22 -4.24 32.79
CA PRO A 435 -27.23 -3.27 33.18
C PRO A 435 -28.62 -3.56 32.57
N CYS A 436 -28.67 -4.33 31.46
CA CYS A 436 -29.93 -4.66 30.80
C CYS A 436 -30.59 -5.89 31.43
N CYS A 437 -29.95 -7.06 31.43
CA CYS A 437 -30.54 -8.29 31.99
C CYS A 437 -30.33 -8.45 33.50
N THR A 438 -29.40 -7.72 34.10
CA THR A 438 -29.06 -7.74 35.55
C THR A 438 -28.56 -9.09 36.11
N ILE A 439 -28.56 -10.13 35.27
CA ILE A 439 -28.26 -11.52 35.67
C ILE A 439 -26.82 -11.90 35.43
N HIS A 440 -26.35 -11.71 34.19
CA HIS A 440 -25.05 -12.16 33.74
C HIS A 440 -23.96 -11.11 33.94
N VAL A 441 -22.71 -11.55 34.11
CA VAL A 441 -21.52 -10.67 34.10
C VAL A 441 -21.40 -10.00 32.74
N GLU A 442 -21.26 -8.67 32.71
CA GLU A 442 -21.16 -7.91 31.49
C GLU A 442 -19.76 -8.02 30.87
N THR A 443 -19.59 -8.98 30.02
CA THR A 443 -18.40 -9.11 29.14
C THR A 443 -18.67 -8.49 27.78
N ALA A 444 -17.62 -8.26 26.98
CA ALA A 444 -17.80 -7.83 25.59
C ALA A 444 -18.61 -8.84 24.75
N SER A 445 -18.49 -10.14 25.03
CA SER A 445 -19.32 -11.18 24.40
C SER A 445 -20.78 -11.10 24.87
N HIS A 446 -21.01 -10.88 26.18
CA HIS A 446 -22.35 -10.77 26.70
C HIS A 446 -23.12 -9.55 26.16
N VAL A 447 -22.39 -8.47 25.81
CA VAL A 447 -22.99 -7.31 25.12
C VAL A 447 -23.69 -7.74 23.82
N LEU A 448 -23.17 -8.70 23.09
CA LEU A 448 -23.78 -9.22 21.85
C LEU A 448 -24.85 -10.29 22.12
N LEU A 449 -24.72 -11.04 23.21
CA LEU A 449 -25.52 -12.22 23.51
C LEU A 449 -26.59 -11.97 24.61
N CYS A 450 -26.71 -10.75 25.09
CA CYS A 450 -27.66 -10.43 26.17
C CYS A 450 -29.11 -10.81 25.76
N PRO A 451 -29.81 -11.59 26.58
CA PRO A 451 -31.17 -12.07 26.27
C PRO A 451 -32.27 -11.05 26.54
N GLU A 452 -31.94 -9.85 26.99
CA GLU A 452 -32.95 -8.80 27.25
C GLU A 452 -33.71 -8.48 25.95
N ALA A 453 -35.06 -8.36 26.04
CA ALA A 453 -35.95 -8.33 24.88
C ALA A 453 -35.66 -7.18 23.91
N GLY A 454 -35.43 -5.96 24.39
CA GLY A 454 -35.12 -4.83 23.52
C GLY A 454 -33.76 -4.96 22.83
N ARG A 455 -32.80 -5.66 23.45
CA ARG A 455 -31.52 -5.98 22.82
C ARG A 455 -31.63 -7.03 21.70
N VAL A 456 -32.54 -8.01 21.93
CA VAL A 456 -32.85 -9.01 20.90
C VAL A 456 -33.50 -8.34 19.70
N GLU A 457 -34.48 -7.46 19.94
CA GLU A 457 -35.15 -6.71 18.89
C GLU A 457 -34.18 -5.79 18.11
N ALA A 458 -33.34 -5.02 18.81
CA ALA A 458 -32.33 -4.18 18.21
C ALA A 458 -31.31 -5.00 17.37
N PHE A 459 -31.00 -6.22 17.79
CA PHE A 459 -30.14 -7.14 17.02
C PHE A 459 -30.85 -7.60 15.74
N GLN A 460 -32.11 -7.98 15.85
CA GLN A 460 -32.94 -8.41 14.71
C GLN A 460 -33.08 -7.31 13.65
N LEU A 461 -33.37 -6.07 14.08
CA LEU A 461 -33.40 -4.92 13.19
C LEU A 461 -32.10 -4.70 12.44
N GLY A 462 -30.96 -4.82 13.14
CA GLY A 462 -29.63 -4.75 12.51
C GLY A 462 -29.38 -5.87 11.51
N THR A 463 -29.86 -7.09 11.78
CA THR A 463 -29.70 -8.22 10.87
C THR A 463 -30.58 -8.06 9.63
N THR A 464 -31.83 -7.59 9.78
CA THR A 464 -32.70 -7.27 8.61
C THR A 464 -32.09 -6.19 7.74
N ALA A 465 -31.47 -5.16 8.33
CA ALA A 465 -30.77 -4.14 7.56
C ALA A 465 -29.54 -4.69 6.82
N LEU A 466 -28.82 -5.67 7.42
CA LEU A 466 -27.73 -6.38 6.76
C LEU A 466 -28.23 -7.19 5.55
N GLU A 467 -29.31 -7.96 5.72
CA GLU A 467 -29.93 -8.76 4.67
C GLU A 467 -30.33 -7.88 3.47
N GLN A 468 -31.07 -6.80 3.71
CA GLN A 468 -31.44 -5.84 2.66
C GLN A 468 -30.22 -5.28 1.93
N TRP A 469 -29.17 -4.94 2.67
CA TRP A 469 -27.94 -4.44 2.05
C TRP A 469 -27.23 -5.50 1.22
N LEU A 470 -27.20 -6.76 1.66
CA LEU A 470 -26.59 -7.86 0.89
C LEU A 470 -27.28 -8.05 -0.45
N ASP A 471 -28.60 -7.98 -0.49
CA ASP A 471 -29.41 -8.05 -1.70
C ASP A 471 -29.12 -6.87 -2.64
N GLU A 472 -29.09 -5.63 -2.11
CA GLU A 472 -28.80 -4.42 -2.87
C GLU A 472 -27.35 -4.38 -3.40
N ALA A 473 -26.44 -5.08 -2.75
CA ALA A 473 -25.01 -5.11 -3.06
C ALA A 473 -24.62 -6.18 -4.07
N ASP A 474 -25.56 -6.79 -4.78
CA ASP A 474 -25.31 -7.89 -5.73
C ASP A 474 -24.48 -9.02 -5.11
N THR A 475 -24.82 -9.42 -3.89
CA THR A 475 -24.14 -10.53 -3.20
C THR A 475 -24.51 -11.88 -3.81
N ASP A 476 -23.59 -12.85 -3.80
CA ASP A 476 -23.93 -14.23 -4.15
C ASP A 476 -25.10 -14.72 -3.29
N PRO A 477 -26.21 -15.22 -3.85
CA PRO A 477 -27.42 -15.57 -3.10
C PRO A 477 -27.15 -16.60 -1.99
N ASP A 478 -26.39 -17.67 -2.29
CA ASP A 478 -26.04 -18.69 -1.29
C ASP A 478 -25.18 -18.09 -0.16
N LEU A 479 -24.35 -17.07 -0.48
CA LEU A 479 -23.56 -16.35 0.51
C LEU A 479 -24.43 -15.43 1.37
N THR A 480 -25.44 -14.76 0.78
CA THR A 480 -26.44 -13.96 1.51
C THR A 480 -27.13 -14.82 2.56
N ASP A 481 -27.72 -15.95 2.15
CA ASP A 481 -28.44 -16.87 3.03
C ASP A 481 -27.54 -17.37 4.17
N SER A 482 -26.30 -17.78 3.82
CA SER A 482 -25.32 -18.27 4.79
C SER A 482 -24.94 -17.21 5.84
N ILE A 483 -24.67 -15.98 5.40
CA ILE A 483 -24.31 -14.87 6.30
C ILE A 483 -25.47 -14.49 7.20
N VAL A 484 -26.67 -14.37 6.66
CA VAL A 484 -27.89 -13.98 7.40
C VAL A 484 -28.20 -15.03 8.45
N GLU A 485 -28.24 -16.31 8.08
CA GLU A 485 -28.48 -17.42 9.02
C GLU A 485 -27.42 -17.44 10.14
N TYR A 486 -26.13 -17.34 9.78
CA TYR A 486 -25.04 -17.35 10.75
C TYR A 486 -25.13 -16.19 11.75
N VAL A 487 -25.52 -14.98 11.29
CA VAL A 487 -25.70 -13.81 12.14
C VAL A 487 -26.94 -13.96 13.04
N GLN A 488 -28.09 -14.33 12.47
CA GLN A 488 -29.37 -14.43 13.16
C GLN A 488 -29.36 -15.41 14.32
N ARG A 489 -28.64 -16.52 14.19
CA ARG A 489 -28.52 -17.55 15.22
C ARG A 489 -27.69 -17.13 16.43
N ARG A 490 -27.11 -15.94 16.42
CA ARG A 490 -26.40 -15.34 17.56
C ARG A 490 -25.37 -16.27 18.21
N GLY A 491 -24.59 -16.98 17.36
CA GLY A 491 -23.54 -17.90 17.81
C GLY A 491 -24.01 -19.27 18.30
N ALA A 492 -25.29 -19.61 18.05
CA ALA A 492 -25.81 -20.93 18.36
C ALA A 492 -25.41 -22.01 17.34
N ILE A 493 -25.02 -21.62 16.15
CA ILE A 493 -24.55 -22.49 15.07
C ILE A 493 -23.17 -22.06 14.56
N THR A 494 -22.47 -23.00 13.90
CA THR A 494 -21.26 -22.75 13.13
C THR A 494 -21.60 -22.23 11.73
N MET A 495 -20.62 -21.69 11.01
CA MET A 495 -20.80 -21.33 9.60
C MET A 495 -20.97 -22.61 8.74
N GLU A 496 -20.33 -23.72 9.13
CA GLU A 496 -20.51 -25.01 8.44
C GLU A 496 -21.96 -25.50 8.55
N GLU A 497 -22.64 -25.26 9.67
CA GLU A 497 -24.08 -25.54 9.84
C GLU A 497 -24.94 -24.56 9.04
N ALA A 498 -24.55 -23.30 8.93
CA ALA A 498 -25.29 -22.29 8.16
C ALA A 498 -25.24 -22.54 6.64
N ILE A 499 -24.24 -23.26 6.13
CA ILE A 499 -24.09 -23.57 4.69
C ILE A 499 -24.63 -24.95 4.31
N ILE A 500 -25.44 -25.60 5.15
CA ILE A 500 -25.81 -27.01 4.94
C ILE A 500 -26.50 -27.26 3.57
N ASP A 501 -27.22 -26.30 3.09
CA ASP A 501 -27.92 -26.32 1.80
C ASP A 501 -27.13 -25.62 0.66
N ALA A 502 -25.97 -25.03 0.96
CA ALA A 502 -25.15 -24.32 0.01
C ALA A 502 -24.26 -25.26 -0.84
N PRO A 503 -23.81 -24.82 -2.04
CA PRO A 503 -22.93 -25.60 -2.89
C PRO A 503 -21.59 -25.97 -2.20
N PRO A 504 -20.97 -27.12 -2.55
CA PRO A 504 -19.72 -27.60 -1.92
C PRO A 504 -18.56 -26.59 -1.94
N ARG A 505 -18.56 -25.63 -2.87
CA ARG A 505 -17.56 -24.55 -2.97
C ARG A 505 -17.51 -23.67 -1.71
N PHE A 506 -18.58 -23.63 -0.90
CA PHE A 506 -18.65 -22.86 0.34
C PHE A 506 -17.97 -23.53 1.53
N ARG A 507 -17.68 -24.82 1.45
CA ARG A 507 -17.14 -25.57 2.58
C ARG A 507 -15.82 -25.00 3.12
N HIS A 508 -14.89 -24.61 2.23
CA HIS A 508 -13.62 -24.06 2.65
C HIS A 508 -13.80 -22.70 3.35
N MET A 509 -14.69 -21.86 2.83
CA MET A 509 -15.08 -20.59 3.42
C MET A 509 -15.67 -20.79 4.83
N ALA A 510 -16.59 -21.73 4.99
CA ALA A 510 -17.20 -22.00 6.28
C ALA A 510 -16.18 -22.46 7.33
N LEU A 511 -15.32 -23.42 6.99
CA LEU A 511 -14.24 -23.88 7.88
C LEU A 511 -13.26 -22.76 8.26
N SER A 512 -12.93 -21.89 7.33
CA SER A 512 -12.08 -20.72 7.59
C SER A 512 -12.78 -19.72 8.54
N GLN A 513 -14.08 -19.43 8.30
CA GLN A 513 -14.83 -18.53 9.18
C GLN A 513 -15.08 -19.12 10.57
N ASP A 514 -15.27 -20.43 10.70
CA ASP A 514 -15.46 -21.09 11.98
C ASP A 514 -14.19 -21.05 12.86
N LYS A 515 -13.00 -21.12 12.27
CA LYS A 515 -11.75 -20.87 13.00
C LYS A 515 -11.71 -19.45 13.60
N ILE A 516 -12.20 -18.47 12.85
CA ILE A 516 -12.30 -17.06 13.30
C ILE A 516 -13.37 -16.92 14.38
N GLY A 517 -14.53 -17.53 14.17
CA GLY A 517 -15.65 -17.62 15.07
C GLY A 517 -16.65 -16.45 14.95
N TRP A 518 -17.91 -16.77 15.31
CA TRP A 518 -19.07 -15.89 15.16
C TRP A 518 -18.89 -14.49 15.76
N ARG A 519 -18.36 -14.43 16.99
CA ARG A 519 -18.15 -13.15 17.65
C ARG A 519 -17.19 -12.26 16.86
N ARG A 520 -16.10 -12.83 16.35
CA ARG A 520 -15.09 -12.10 15.58
C ARG A 520 -15.64 -11.66 14.23
N PHE A 521 -16.52 -12.48 13.65
CA PHE A 521 -17.25 -12.09 12.45
C PHE A 521 -18.05 -10.79 12.67
N LEU A 522 -18.84 -10.70 13.73
CA LEU A 522 -19.56 -9.47 14.10
C LEU A 522 -18.65 -8.30 14.52
N GLU A 523 -17.42 -8.57 14.89
CA GLU A 523 -16.38 -7.56 15.11
C GLU A 523 -15.66 -7.16 13.80
N GLY A 524 -16.20 -7.54 12.64
CA GLY A 524 -15.72 -7.20 11.31
C GLY A 524 -14.58 -8.09 10.79
N MET A 525 -14.23 -9.17 11.50
CA MET A 525 -13.17 -10.11 11.07
C MET A 525 -13.77 -11.18 10.17
N ILE A 526 -13.96 -10.84 8.91
CA ILE A 526 -14.42 -11.77 7.88
C ILE A 526 -13.26 -12.64 7.36
N SER A 527 -13.58 -13.88 6.97
CA SER A 527 -12.61 -14.74 6.30
C SER A 527 -12.25 -14.20 4.90
N ALA A 528 -10.99 -14.34 4.50
CA ALA A 528 -10.54 -14.03 3.14
C ALA A 528 -11.27 -14.90 2.08
N GLU A 529 -11.76 -16.06 2.47
CA GLU A 529 -12.54 -16.95 1.58
C GLU A 529 -13.93 -16.38 1.25
N ILE A 530 -14.55 -15.63 2.15
CA ILE A 530 -15.81 -14.88 1.86
C ILE A 530 -15.58 -13.91 0.70
N THR A 531 -14.46 -13.16 0.76
CA THR A 531 -14.03 -12.27 -0.31
C THR A 531 -13.79 -13.02 -1.63
N THR A 532 -13.26 -14.22 -1.55
CA THR A 532 -13.00 -15.07 -2.73
C THR A 532 -14.30 -15.54 -3.38
N ILE A 533 -15.28 -15.99 -2.62
CA ILE A 533 -16.61 -16.38 -3.13
C ILE A 533 -17.28 -15.19 -3.85
N GLN A 534 -17.34 -14.03 -3.20
CA GLN A 534 -17.96 -12.86 -3.82
C GLN A 534 -17.20 -12.37 -5.06
N ARG A 535 -15.88 -12.48 -5.09
CA ARG A 535 -15.07 -12.16 -6.29
C ARG A 535 -15.46 -13.07 -7.46
N GLN A 536 -15.62 -14.36 -7.22
CA GLN A 536 -16.04 -15.32 -8.24
C GLN A 536 -17.44 -15.00 -8.76
N HIS A 537 -18.36 -14.64 -7.87
CA HIS A 537 -19.71 -14.24 -8.24
C HIS A 537 -19.69 -13.01 -9.15
N ILE A 538 -18.96 -11.95 -8.77
CA ILE A 538 -18.80 -10.73 -9.55
C ILE A 538 -18.18 -11.02 -10.93
N ALA A 539 -17.17 -11.89 -10.99
CA ALA A 539 -16.50 -12.25 -12.23
C ALA A 539 -17.45 -12.94 -13.26
N VAL A 540 -18.41 -13.71 -12.76
CA VAL A 540 -19.37 -14.45 -13.61
C VAL A 540 -20.56 -13.58 -13.97
N ASN A 541 -21.16 -12.90 -13.01
CA ASN A 541 -22.46 -12.22 -13.17
C ASN A 541 -22.32 -10.71 -13.39
N GLY A 542 -21.13 -10.14 -13.14
CA GLY A 542 -20.93 -8.70 -13.03
C GLY A 542 -21.50 -8.12 -11.74
N SER A 543 -21.17 -6.88 -11.44
CA SER A 543 -21.81 -6.11 -10.36
C SER A 543 -21.57 -4.63 -10.56
N ARG A 544 -22.51 -3.81 -10.09
CA ARG A 544 -22.38 -2.34 -10.02
C ARG A 544 -21.44 -1.93 -8.88
N MET A 545 -21.23 -2.80 -7.91
CA MET A 545 -20.38 -2.57 -6.75
C MET A 545 -19.02 -3.27 -6.91
N SER A 546 -17.92 -2.56 -6.72
CA SER A 546 -16.61 -3.18 -6.72
C SER A 546 -16.41 -4.07 -5.48
N LEU A 547 -15.61 -5.14 -5.62
CA LEU A 547 -15.31 -6.06 -4.52
C LEU A 547 -14.82 -5.34 -3.26
N ASP A 548 -13.95 -4.34 -3.38
CA ASP A 548 -13.46 -3.56 -2.24
C ASP A 548 -14.60 -2.83 -1.50
N LYS A 549 -15.52 -2.21 -2.25
CA LYS A 549 -16.68 -1.54 -1.64
C LYS A 549 -17.63 -2.54 -1.00
N TRP A 550 -17.80 -3.72 -1.62
CA TRP A 550 -18.59 -4.78 -1.05
C TRP A 550 -17.99 -5.28 0.28
N CYS A 551 -16.68 -5.61 0.30
CA CYS A 551 -16.01 -6.06 1.53
C CYS A 551 -16.04 -5.01 2.64
N THR A 552 -15.73 -3.76 2.34
CA THR A 552 -15.78 -2.68 3.34
C THR A 552 -17.21 -2.40 3.81
N GLY A 553 -18.19 -2.52 2.93
CA GLY A 553 -19.61 -2.43 3.24
C GLY A 553 -20.07 -3.53 4.19
N LEU A 554 -19.77 -4.80 3.87
CA LEU A 554 -20.08 -5.93 4.76
C LEU A 554 -19.48 -5.74 6.15
N ILE A 555 -18.19 -5.42 6.24
CA ILE A 555 -17.50 -5.20 7.51
C ILE A 555 -18.17 -4.05 8.29
N THR A 556 -18.52 -2.98 7.61
CA THR A 556 -19.22 -1.83 8.23
C THR A 556 -20.56 -2.26 8.83
N ARG A 557 -21.41 -3.01 8.09
CA ARG A 557 -22.71 -3.49 8.55
C ARG A 557 -22.60 -4.42 9.77
N LEU A 558 -21.61 -5.33 9.76
CA LEU A 558 -21.35 -6.20 10.92
C LEU A 558 -20.94 -5.39 12.15
N LEU A 559 -20.08 -4.40 11.97
CA LEU A 559 -19.68 -3.50 13.04
C LEU A 559 -20.84 -2.62 13.53
N GLU A 560 -21.76 -2.19 12.65
CA GLU A 560 -22.96 -1.42 13.03
C GLU A 560 -23.91 -2.24 13.90
N ILE A 561 -24.12 -3.52 13.61
CA ILE A 561 -24.89 -4.42 14.49
C ILE A 561 -24.27 -4.47 15.88
N THR A 562 -22.97 -4.68 15.95
CA THR A 562 -22.23 -4.74 17.22
C THR A 562 -22.28 -3.41 17.97
N HIS A 563 -22.13 -2.29 17.26
CA HIS A 563 -22.20 -0.96 17.82
C HIS A 563 -23.62 -0.60 18.28
N GLY A 564 -24.64 -1.00 17.56
CA GLY A 564 -26.05 -0.86 17.97
C GLY A 564 -26.32 -1.48 19.34
N GLN A 565 -25.77 -2.70 19.56
CA GLN A 565 -25.85 -3.36 20.87
C GLN A 565 -25.13 -2.57 21.97
N TRP A 566 -23.99 -1.94 21.65
CA TRP A 566 -23.27 -1.09 22.58
C TRP A 566 -23.99 0.22 22.86
N LEU A 567 -24.59 0.85 21.86
CA LEU A 567 -25.38 2.08 22.01
C LEU A 567 -26.64 1.84 22.85
N TYR A 568 -27.36 0.74 22.59
CA TYR A 568 -28.52 0.37 23.40
C TYR A 568 -28.13 0.19 24.87
N ARG A 569 -27.03 -0.51 25.15
CA ARG A 569 -26.48 -0.66 26.49
C ARG A 569 -26.18 0.70 27.15
N ASN A 570 -25.56 1.61 26.40
CA ASN A 570 -25.24 2.94 26.90
C ASN A 570 -26.51 3.75 27.19
N TYR A 571 -27.53 3.63 26.36
CA TYR A 571 -28.81 4.25 26.59
C TYR A 571 -29.38 3.80 27.95
N ILE A 572 -29.46 2.50 28.22
CA ILE A 572 -29.96 1.96 29.48
C ILE A 572 -29.14 2.44 30.70
N VAL A 573 -27.81 2.58 30.55
CA VAL A 573 -26.94 3.02 31.66
C VAL A 573 -27.07 4.52 31.92
N HIS A 574 -27.22 5.32 30.88
CA HIS A 574 -27.10 6.77 30.99
C HIS A 574 -28.44 7.50 30.99
N ASP A 575 -29.51 6.87 30.53
CA ASP A 575 -30.82 7.49 30.44
C ASP A 575 -31.39 7.89 31.83
N PRO A 576 -31.30 7.07 32.90
CA PRO A 576 -31.74 7.49 34.23
C PRO A 576 -30.91 8.65 34.80
N VAL A 577 -29.67 8.79 34.38
CA VAL A 577 -28.76 9.85 34.85
C VAL A 577 -28.81 11.05 33.92
N SER A 578 -29.04 10.84 32.61
CA SER A 578 -29.08 11.91 31.63
C SER A 578 -30.33 12.80 31.75
N GLY A 579 -31.44 12.28 32.26
CA GLY A 579 -32.62 13.12 32.57
C GLY A 579 -32.28 14.29 33.49
N ILE A 580 -31.58 14.04 34.60
CA ILE A 580 -31.20 15.07 35.57
C ILE A 580 -29.99 15.88 35.09
N ILE A 581 -28.96 15.22 34.58
CA ILE A 581 -27.74 15.89 34.06
C ILE A 581 -28.03 16.64 32.75
N ALA A 582 -28.87 16.09 31.85
CA ALA A 582 -29.27 16.77 30.64
C ALA A 582 -30.10 18.02 30.92
N THR A 583 -30.97 18.00 31.92
CA THR A 583 -31.71 19.18 32.34
C THR A 583 -30.80 20.24 32.92
N ALA A 584 -29.94 19.88 33.87
CA ALA A 584 -28.93 20.80 34.43
C ALA A 584 -27.99 21.35 33.37
N ARG A 585 -27.49 20.52 32.47
CA ARG A 585 -26.62 20.94 31.37
C ARG A 585 -27.36 21.79 30.33
N LYS A 586 -28.64 21.52 30.10
CA LYS A 586 -29.50 22.34 29.25
C LYS A 586 -29.66 23.74 29.83
N GLU A 587 -29.88 23.82 31.14
CA GLU A 587 -29.97 25.09 31.88
C GLU A 587 -28.65 25.87 31.83
N GLU A 588 -27.49 25.21 32.04
CA GLU A 588 -26.16 25.82 31.90
C GLU A 588 -25.92 26.36 30.49
N LEU A 589 -26.31 25.59 29.44
CA LEU A 589 -26.19 26.02 28.07
C LEU A 589 -27.08 27.22 27.75
N LEU A 590 -28.29 27.24 28.30
CA LEU A 590 -29.24 28.37 28.15
C LEU A 590 -28.69 29.66 28.76
N VAL A 591 -28.10 29.57 29.96
CA VAL A 591 -27.44 30.72 30.62
C VAL A 591 -26.30 31.24 29.75
N GLU A 592 -25.50 30.34 29.17
CA GLU A 592 -24.40 30.78 28.25
C GLU A 592 -24.93 31.36 26.93
N ILE A 593 -26.07 30.83 26.41
CA ILE A 593 -26.75 31.38 25.23
C ILE A 593 -27.24 32.80 25.53
N GLU A 594 -27.86 33.01 26.70
CA GLU A 594 -28.31 34.32 27.13
C GLU A 594 -27.16 35.32 27.26
N ARG A 595 -26.04 34.89 27.86
CA ARG A 595 -24.81 35.68 27.93
C ARG A 595 -24.24 36.04 26.54
N GLN A 596 -24.21 35.11 25.61
CA GLN A 596 -23.75 35.36 24.24
C GLN A 596 -24.69 36.29 23.47
N ARG A 597 -25.99 36.23 23.71
CA ARG A 597 -26.97 37.14 23.16
C ARG A 597 -26.84 38.56 23.72
N GLU A 598 -26.58 38.69 25.02
CA GLU A 598 -26.33 40.01 25.67
C GLU A 598 -25.13 40.75 25.08
N LEU A 599 -24.12 40.01 24.61
CA LEU A 599 -22.99 40.55 23.86
C LEU A 599 -23.39 41.14 22.49
N GLY A 600 -24.54 40.76 21.96
CA GLY A 600 -25.08 41.20 20.67
C GLY A 600 -24.06 41.04 19.53
N ASP A 601 -23.96 42.01 18.68
CA ASP A 601 -23.05 42.04 17.50
C ASP A 601 -21.60 42.28 17.86
N ALA A 602 -21.27 42.61 19.10
CA ALA A 602 -19.92 42.87 19.52
C ALA A 602 -18.98 41.71 19.25
N GLY A 603 -17.92 41.88 18.48
CA GLY A 603 -16.95 40.84 18.13
C GLY A 603 -17.44 39.83 17.09
N LEU A 604 -18.39 40.20 16.25
CA LEU A 604 -18.82 39.44 15.07
C LEU A 604 -18.51 40.20 13.78
N LEU A 605 -18.18 39.47 12.71
CA LEU A 605 -18.12 40.01 11.37
C LEU A 605 -19.54 40.29 10.86
N GLU A 606 -19.69 41.20 9.87
CA GLU A 606 -20.99 41.55 9.28
C GLU A 606 -21.78 40.32 8.81
N GLU A 607 -21.08 39.38 8.21
CA GLU A 607 -21.61 38.11 7.72
C GLU A 607 -22.08 37.13 8.81
N ASP A 608 -21.63 37.30 10.06
CA ASP A 608 -21.92 36.43 11.19
C ASP A 608 -22.94 37.03 12.19
N LYS A 609 -23.39 38.27 11.97
CA LYS A 609 -24.32 38.97 12.90
C LYS A 609 -25.65 38.27 13.07
N TYR A 610 -26.11 37.54 12.07
CA TYR A 610 -27.35 36.74 12.16
C TYR A 610 -27.32 35.72 13.31
N LEU A 611 -26.12 35.30 13.75
CA LEU A 611 -25.97 34.41 14.90
C LEU A 611 -26.40 35.07 16.23
N ALA A 612 -26.35 36.39 16.34
CA ALA A 612 -26.77 37.13 17.54
C ALA A 612 -28.30 37.31 17.60
N GLU A 613 -29.03 37.12 16.49
CA GLU A 613 -30.49 37.28 16.39
C GLU A 613 -31.23 35.99 16.78
N VAL A 614 -30.89 35.38 17.93
CA VAL A 614 -31.52 34.13 18.35
C VAL A 614 -32.77 34.40 19.19
N ASN A 615 -33.85 33.66 18.91
CA ASN A 615 -35.07 33.66 19.73
C ASN A 615 -34.91 32.76 20.96
N LEU A 616 -34.88 33.34 22.16
CA LEU A 616 -34.71 32.60 23.40
C LEU A 616 -35.89 31.65 23.73
N GLU A 617 -37.13 32.01 23.34
CA GLU A 617 -38.27 31.12 23.55
C GLU A 617 -38.17 29.86 22.69
N GLU A 618 -37.74 30.02 21.44
CA GLU A 618 -37.50 28.90 20.55
C GLU A 618 -36.33 28.04 21.05
N MET A 619 -35.24 28.69 21.52
CA MET A 619 -34.09 27.97 22.09
C MET A 619 -34.47 27.23 23.38
N SER A 620 -35.25 27.79 24.27
CA SER A 620 -35.66 27.13 25.51
C SER A 620 -36.39 25.81 25.29
N THR A 621 -37.13 25.70 24.20
CA THR A 621 -37.83 24.48 23.78
C THR A 621 -36.99 23.52 22.91
N SER A 622 -35.84 23.98 22.44
CA SER A 622 -34.93 23.21 21.55
C SER A 622 -34.17 22.12 22.33
N SER A 623 -33.55 21.20 21.57
CA SER A 623 -32.68 20.16 22.12
C SER A 623 -31.35 20.72 22.64
N GLY A 624 -30.75 20.06 23.63
CA GLY A 624 -29.40 20.41 24.11
C GLY A 624 -28.31 20.36 23.07
N GLU A 625 -28.49 19.54 22.03
CA GLU A 625 -27.57 19.51 20.87
C GLU A 625 -27.64 20.80 20.06
N ARG A 626 -28.85 21.33 19.80
CA ARG A 626 -29.04 22.60 19.10
C ARG A 626 -28.40 23.75 19.89
N HIS A 627 -28.53 23.74 21.22
CA HIS A 627 -27.84 24.72 22.09
C HIS A 627 -26.32 24.66 21.92
N HIS A 628 -25.77 23.45 21.97
CA HIS A 628 -24.33 23.23 21.84
C HIS A 628 -23.79 23.69 20.46
N TYR A 629 -24.47 23.34 19.37
CA TYR A 629 -24.07 23.74 18.03
C TYR A 629 -24.16 25.26 17.82
N TRP A 630 -25.21 25.90 18.35
CA TRP A 630 -25.33 27.34 18.26
C TRP A 630 -24.21 28.05 19.03
N LEU A 631 -23.94 27.61 20.27
CA LEU A 631 -22.82 28.16 21.07
C LEU A 631 -21.49 27.97 20.40
N LEU A 632 -21.25 26.82 19.81
CA LEU A 632 -20.02 26.54 19.05
C LEU A 632 -19.90 27.50 17.85
N ALA A 633 -20.97 27.72 17.12
CA ALA A 633 -20.99 28.60 15.95
C ALA A 633 -20.66 30.05 16.34
N ILE A 634 -21.36 30.62 17.34
CA ILE A 634 -21.13 32.02 17.74
C ILE A 634 -19.77 32.24 18.40
N GLN A 635 -19.27 31.29 19.18
CA GLN A 635 -17.94 31.34 19.78
C GLN A 635 -16.85 31.26 18.70
N THR A 636 -17.03 30.42 17.69
CA THR A 636 -16.12 30.31 16.54
C THR A 636 -16.09 31.61 15.74
N ALA A 637 -17.25 32.22 15.47
CA ALA A 637 -17.35 33.49 14.78
C ALA A 637 -16.64 34.65 15.55
N ARG A 638 -16.83 34.71 16.88
CA ARG A 638 -16.14 35.70 17.73
C ARG A 638 -14.63 35.49 17.77
N ASN A 639 -14.18 34.25 17.85
CA ASN A 639 -12.75 33.91 17.78
C ASN A 639 -12.15 34.29 16.42
N HIS A 640 -12.90 34.07 15.34
CA HIS A 640 -12.46 34.47 13.99
C HIS A 640 -12.32 35.99 13.85
N TYR A 641 -13.29 36.75 14.38
CA TYR A 641 -13.20 38.21 14.46
C TYR A 641 -11.97 38.65 15.23
N ALA A 642 -11.73 38.10 16.41
CA ALA A 642 -10.58 38.45 17.26
C ALA A 642 -9.24 38.15 16.55
N LEU A 643 -9.11 37.03 15.85
CA LEU A 643 -7.95 36.65 15.09
C LEU A 643 -7.72 37.59 13.88
N ARG A 644 -8.78 38.04 13.22
CA ARG A 644 -8.70 38.99 12.13
C ARG A 644 -8.26 40.39 12.62
N ALA A 645 -8.84 40.86 13.72
CA ALA A 645 -8.46 42.10 14.36
C ALA A 645 -7.00 42.13 14.83
N GLN A 646 -6.42 41.00 15.18
CA GLN A 646 -5.00 40.88 15.53
C GLN A 646 -4.06 40.90 14.31
N ARG A 647 -4.53 40.47 13.14
CA ARG A 647 -3.74 40.44 11.90
C ARG A 647 -3.70 41.76 11.15
N GLU A 648 -4.74 42.58 11.22
CA GLU A 648 -4.79 43.88 10.55
C GLU A 648 -3.68 44.83 10.97
N PRO A 649 -3.30 44.99 12.27
CA PRO A 649 -2.16 45.83 12.64
C PRO A 649 -0.80 45.35 12.15
N GLN A 650 -0.64 44.01 11.99
CA GLN A 650 0.63 43.42 11.51
C GLN A 650 0.83 43.60 10.00
N GLN A 651 -0.23 43.67 9.23
CA GLN A 651 -0.16 43.96 7.79
C GLN A 651 0.12 45.44 7.50
N MET A 652 -0.39 46.37 8.32
CA MET A 652 -0.06 47.78 8.20
C MET A 652 1.41 48.08 8.59
N ALA A 653 1.92 47.39 9.62
CA ALA A 653 3.33 47.54 10.03
C ALA A 653 4.34 46.97 9.01
N GLN A 654 3.92 45.98 8.21
CA GLN A 654 4.74 45.40 7.13
C GLN A 654 4.70 46.23 5.83
N SER A 655 3.64 47.01 5.58
CA SER A 655 3.55 47.91 4.43
C SER A 655 4.39 49.19 4.59
N ASP A 656 4.62 49.64 5.84
CA ASP A 656 5.44 50.82 6.13
C ASP A 656 6.97 50.55 6.08
N THR A 657 7.38 49.27 6.18
CA THR A 657 8.81 48.90 6.09
C THR A 657 9.32 48.66 4.67
N THR A 658 8.44 48.61 3.67
CA THR A 658 8.81 48.41 2.25
C THR A 658 8.89 49.75 1.47
N GLY A 659 8.65 50.89 2.11
CA GLY A 659 8.63 52.21 1.49
C GLY A 659 9.95 53.03 1.58
N GLU A 660 10.99 52.58 2.32
CA GLU A 660 12.19 53.35 2.57
C GLU A 660 13.49 52.86 1.89
N GLU A 661 13.45 51.83 1.05
CA GLU A 661 14.63 51.42 0.26
C GLU A 661 14.54 51.78 -1.22
N GLY A 662 14.11 52.97 -1.51
CA GLY A 662 14.00 53.51 -2.88
C GLY A 662 14.33 54.99 -3.01
N ARG A 663 15.48 55.46 -2.43
CA ARG A 663 16.12 56.71 -2.85
C ARG A 663 17.62 56.66 -2.75
#